data_025d2ce4bbc89cb9d93c9c9fa2bcc627
#
_entry.id   025d2ce4bbc89cb9d93c9c9fa2bcc627
#
_cell.length_a   1.000
_cell.length_b   1.000
_cell.length_c   1.000
_cell.angle_alpha   90.00
_cell.angle_beta   90.00
_cell.angle_gamma   90.00
#
_symmetry.space_group_name_H-M   'P 1'
#
loop_
_entity.id
_entity.type
_entity.pdbx_description
1 polymer ?
#
loop_
_entity_poly.entity_id
_entity_poly.type
_entity_poly.pdbx_seq_one_letter_code
_entity_poly.pdbx_strand_id
1 'polypeptide(L)'
;MQDLDPVETQEWLDALESVLDKEGEDRAHYLMTRMGELATRSGSQLPYAITTPYRNTIPVTHEARMPGDLFMERRIRSLVRWNAMAMVMRTNLKDSDLGGHISSFASSATLYDIGFNYFFQAPSDEHGGDLIYFQGHTSPGVYARAFMEGRITEDQMNNFRQEVDGQGLSSYPHPWLMPDFWQFPTVSMGLGPIQAIYQARFMKYLEHRGFIQPGKQKVWCFLGDGECDEPESLGAISLAGREKLDNLIFVINCNLQRLDGPVRGNGKIIQELEGVFRGAQWNVTKVIWGRFWDPLLAKDVDGILQRRMDEVIDGEYQNYKAKDGAFVREHFFNTPELKAMVEDLSDDEIWKLNRGGHDPYKVYAAYHEAVNHKEQPTVILAKTIKGYGTGAGEAKNTAHNTKKVDVESLKLFRDRFDIPVKDDELENLPFFKPEEGSAEARYLSERRTALGGFVPQRRAKSFNIPTPPLDTLKAILDGSGDREISTTMAFVRILAQLVKDKEIGPRIVPIIPDEARTFGMEGMFRQLGIYSSVGQLYEPVDKDQVMFYKEDQKGQILEEGINEAGAMSSFIAAGTSYSSHNQPMLPFYIFYSMFGFQRIGDLAWAAGDSRTRGFLIGGTAGRTTLNGEGLQHEDGHSHLLAATIPNCRTYDPTYGYELAVIIQDGMKKMTEEQQDVFYYITVMNESYQQPAMPAGAEEGIKKGMYLLEEDNREAAHHVQLMGSGTILREVREAAKILREEFNVGADVWSVTSFNELRRDGLAVERTNRLHPGQKPKLSYVEECLNGRKGPVIASTDYMKLFAEQIRQWVPSKEFKVLGTDGFGRSDSRKKLRHFFEVDRHFVVLAALEALADRGDIEPKVVAEAIAKFGINPEKRNPLDC
;
A
#
# COMPACT_ATOMS: atom_id res chain seq x y z
N MET A 1 -42.13 4.26 19.72
CA MET A 1 -43.42 4.91 19.43
C MET A 1 -44.50 3.87 19.69
N GLN A 2 -45.59 4.21 20.41
CA GLN A 2 -46.72 3.30 20.54
C GLN A 2 -47.57 3.42 19.29
N ASP A 3 -47.99 2.29 18.67
CA ASP A 3 -48.88 2.28 17.53
C ASP A 3 -50.27 2.81 17.99
N LEU A 4 -50.71 3.85 17.34
CA LEU A 4 -51.97 4.52 17.67
C LEU A 4 -53.19 3.91 16.96
N ASP A 5 -52.99 3.23 15.83
CA ASP A 5 -53.98 2.51 15.04
C ASP A 5 -53.38 1.24 14.41
N PRO A 6 -53.37 0.12 15.15
CA PRO A 6 -52.84 -1.15 14.66
C PRO A 6 -53.56 -1.70 13.43
N VAL A 7 -54.82 -1.33 13.22
CA VAL A 7 -55.62 -1.79 12.05
C VAL A 7 -55.13 -1.08 10.79
N GLU A 8 -55.04 0.26 10.83
CA GLU A 8 -54.50 1.04 9.72
C GLU A 8 -53.04 0.63 9.39
N THR A 9 -52.23 0.40 10.43
CA THR A 9 -50.86 -0.07 10.22
C THR A 9 -50.83 -1.40 9.47
N GLN A 10 -51.72 -2.34 9.83
CA GLN A 10 -51.75 -3.64 9.16
C GLN A 10 -52.23 -3.50 7.69
N GLU A 11 -53.19 -2.64 7.41
CA GLU A 11 -53.66 -2.38 6.02
C GLU A 11 -52.53 -1.87 5.14
N TRP A 12 -51.68 -0.96 5.62
CA TRP A 12 -50.50 -0.49 4.90
C TRP A 12 -49.47 -1.60 4.64
N LEU A 13 -49.24 -2.48 5.63
CA LEU A 13 -48.32 -3.61 5.49
C LEU A 13 -48.85 -4.63 4.48
N ASP A 14 -50.16 -5.00 4.56
CA ASP A 14 -50.77 -5.93 3.63
C ASP A 14 -50.77 -5.39 2.19
N ALA A 15 -50.95 -4.09 2.01
CA ALA A 15 -50.84 -3.43 0.69
C ALA A 15 -49.43 -3.54 0.11
N LEU A 16 -48.40 -3.29 0.92
CA LEU A 16 -47.02 -3.42 0.48
C LEU A 16 -46.64 -4.88 0.17
N GLU A 17 -47.08 -5.84 1.00
CA GLU A 17 -46.88 -7.27 0.77
C GLU A 17 -47.52 -7.72 -0.54
N SER A 18 -48.72 -7.26 -0.82
CA SER A 18 -49.43 -7.53 -2.12
C SER A 18 -48.66 -6.99 -3.32
N VAL A 19 -47.99 -5.83 -3.18
CA VAL A 19 -47.15 -5.28 -4.26
C VAL A 19 -45.90 -6.15 -4.45
N LEU A 20 -45.25 -6.54 -3.35
CA LEU A 20 -44.10 -7.42 -3.42
C LEU A 20 -44.42 -8.75 -4.10
N ASP A 21 -45.54 -9.38 -3.76
CA ASP A 21 -45.97 -10.67 -4.32
C ASP A 21 -46.38 -10.60 -5.80
N LYS A 22 -47.06 -9.53 -6.21
CA LYS A 22 -47.65 -9.43 -7.54
C LYS A 22 -46.82 -8.65 -8.55
N GLU A 23 -46.15 -7.61 -8.12
CA GLU A 23 -45.45 -6.68 -8.99
C GLU A 23 -43.92 -6.70 -8.78
N GLY A 24 -43.43 -7.31 -7.69
CA GLY A 24 -42.02 -7.51 -7.40
C GLY A 24 -41.36 -6.36 -6.64
N GLU A 25 -40.09 -6.55 -6.33
CA GLU A 25 -39.27 -5.66 -5.48
C GLU A 25 -39.09 -4.27 -6.09
N ASP A 26 -38.88 -4.17 -7.39
CA ASP A 26 -38.65 -2.87 -8.07
C ASP A 26 -39.85 -1.93 -7.92
N ARG A 27 -41.08 -2.47 -8.02
CA ARG A 27 -42.30 -1.68 -7.85
C ARG A 27 -42.51 -1.26 -6.39
N ALA A 28 -42.27 -2.15 -5.46
CA ALA A 28 -42.29 -1.85 -4.02
C ALA A 28 -41.29 -0.76 -3.68
N HIS A 29 -40.05 -0.86 -4.17
CA HIS A 29 -39.01 0.16 -4.01
C HIS A 29 -39.44 1.52 -4.54
N TYR A 30 -39.99 1.56 -5.76
CA TYR A 30 -40.51 2.79 -6.34
C TYR A 30 -41.59 3.44 -5.46
N LEU A 31 -42.55 2.67 -4.97
CA LEU A 31 -43.62 3.18 -4.13
C LEU A 31 -43.10 3.73 -2.80
N MET A 32 -42.21 2.98 -2.13
CA MET A 32 -41.60 3.43 -0.89
C MET A 32 -40.80 4.73 -1.08
N THR A 33 -40.07 4.85 -2.20
CA THR A 33 -39.32 6.08 -2.54
C THR A 33 -40.29 7.26 -2.72
N ARG A 34 -41.40 7.08 -3.44
CA ARG A 34 -42.44 8.13 -3.64
C ARG A 34 -43.14 8.54 -2.34
N MET A 35 -43.40 7.58 -1.45
CA MET A 35 -43.95 7.85 -0.11
C MET A 35 -42.99 8.65 0.72
N GLY A 36 -41.70 8.29 0.71
CA GLY A 36 -40.63 9.01 1.37
C GLY A 36 -40.49 10.45 0.89
N GLU A 37 -40.51 10.67 -0.44
CA GLU A 37 -40.52 12.02 -1.04
C GLU A 37 -41.70 12.85 -0.58
N LEU A 38 -42.89 12.25 -0.53
CA LEU A 38 -44.11 12.93 -0.09
C LEU A 38 -44.02 13.33 1.39
N ALA A 39 -43.59 12.42 2.24
CA ALA A 39 -43.37 12.68 3.66
C ALA A 39 -42.36 13.82 3.89
N THR A 40 -41.24 13.79 3.17
CA THR A 40 -40.21 14.82 3.24
C THR A 40 -40.73 16.20 2.79
N ARG A 41 -41.50 16.26 1.68
CA ARG A 41 -42.13 17.50 1.22
C ARG A 41 -43.11 18.05 2.23
N SER A 42 -43.76 17.19 3.03
CA SER A 42 -44.67 17.59 4.08
C SER A 42 -43.99 17.99 5.37
N GLY A 43 -42.67 18.05 5.39
CA GLY A 43 -41.87 18.41 6.56
C GLY A 43 -41.72 17.30 7.60
N SER A 44 -42.12 16.08 7.29
CA SER A 44 -41.93 14.93 8.16
C SER A 44 -40.48 14.49 8.12
N GLN A 45 -39.88 14.26 9.28
CA GLN A 45 -38.59 13.59 9.38
C GLN A 45 -38.83 12.08 9.29
N LEU A 46 -38.40 11.47 8.19
CA LEU A 46 -38.45 10.01 8.07
C LEU A 46 -37.48 9.40 9.09
N PRO A 47 -37.86 8.31 9.76
CA PRO A 47 -36.93 7.54 10.56
C PRO A 47 -35.95 6.86 9.60
N TYR A 48 -34.80 7.49 9.39
CA TYR A 48 -33.71 6.92 8.59
C TYR A 48 -32.98 5.85 9.41
N ALA A 49 -33.32 4.60 9.20
CA ALA A 49 -32.45 3.51 9.60
C ALA A 49 -31.35 3.35 8.52
N ILE A 50 -30.14 3.78 8.82
CA ILE A 50 -28.96 3.56 7.94
C ILE A 50 -28.64 2.07 7.84
N THR A 51 -29.11 1.27 8.79
CA THR A 51 -28.83 -0.16 8.93
C THR A 51 -30.11 -0.98 8.81
N THR A 52 -29.97 -2.18 8.28
CA THR A 52 -31.04 -3.19 8.24
C THR A 52 -31.02 -4.04 9.54
N PRO A 53 -32.08 -4.81 9.85
CA PRO A 53 -32.10 -5.71 11.00
C PRO A 53 -30.88 -6.63 11.07
N TYR A 54 -30.49 -7.06 12.27
CA TYR A 54 -29.30 -7.89 12.51
C TYR A 54 -29.50 -9.34 12.07
N ARG A 55 -29.67 -9.52 10.76
CA ARG A 55 -29.92 -10.79 10.08
C ARG A 55 -29.17 -10.86 8.74
N ASN A 56 -29.18 -12.03 8.12
CA ASN A 56 -28.61 -12.21 6.79
C ASN A 56 -29.33 -11.32 5.76
N THR A 57 -28.57 -10.71 4.85
CA THR A 57 -29.14 -9.84 3.80
C THR A 57 -29.88 -10.65 2.77
N ILE A 58 -29.33 -11.83 2.37
CA ILE A 58 -29.95 -12.69 1.37
C ILE A 58 -31.00 -13.57 2.06
N PRO A 59 -32.28 -13.50 1.65
CA PRO A 59 -33.32 -14.41 2.15
C PRO A 59 -33.00 -15.86 1.77
N VAL A 60 -33.40 -16.82 2.62
CA VAL A 60 -33.16 -18.25 2.38
C VAL A 60 -33.70 -18.71 1.00
N THR A 61 -34.82 -18.14 0.58
CA THR A 61 -35.45 -18.46 -0.73
C THR A 61 -34.65 -17.97 -1.94
N HIS A 62 -33.77 -16.99 -1.76
CA HIS A 62 -32.93 -16.38 -2.80
C HIS A 62 -31.49 -16.88 -2.78
N GLU A 63 -31.13 -17.73 -1.82
CA GLU A 63 -29.78 -18.26 -1.72
C GLU A 63 -29.42 -19.15 -2.91
N ALA A 64 -28.35 -18.81 -3.61
CA ALA A 64 -27.82 -19.67 -4.67
C ALA A 64 -27.36 -21.02 -4.08
N ARG A 65 -27.70 -22.09 -4.77
CA ARG A 65 -27.33 -23.46 -4.35
C ARG A 65 -25.85 -23.73 -4.58
N MET A 66 -25.15 -24.12 -3.54
CA MET A 66 -23.76 -24.57 -3.63
C MET A 66 -23.67 -25.92 -4.37
N PRO A 67 -22.89 -26.01 -5.48
CA PRO A 67 -22.95 -27.14 -6.40
C PRO A 67 -22.03 -28.31 -6.06
N GLY A 68 -21.16 -28.22 -5.04
CA GLY A 68 -20.10 -29.18 -4.77
C GLY A 68 -20.50 -30.36 -3.88
N ASP A 69 -19.53 -31.26 -3.64
CA ASP A 69 -19.63 -32.32 -2.68
C ASP A 69 -19.28 -31.83 -1.27
N LEU A 70 -20.31 -31.59 -0.48
CA LEU A 70 -20.20 -31.06 0.86
C LEU A 70 -19.42 -31.94 1.83
N PHE A 71 -19.52 -33.25 1.68
CA PHE A 71 -18.81 -34.20 2.54
C PHE A 71 -17.30 -34.12 2.24
N MET A 72 -16.94 -34.12 0.96
CA MET A 72 -15.56 -34.00 0.52
C MET A 72 -14.97 -32.65 0.93
N GLU A 73 -15.70 -31.57 0.74
CA GLU A 73 -15.23 -30.23 1.11
C GLU A 73 -15.08 -30.05 2.63
N ARG A 74 -16.03 -30.59 3.42
CA ARG A 74 -15.89 -30.60 4.88
C ARG A 74 -14.60 -31.33 5.29
N ARG A 75 -14.32 -32.49 4.71
CA ARG A 75 -13.12 -33.26 4.98
C ARG A 75 -11.85 -32.50 4.61
N ILE A 76 -11.78 -31.93 3.40
CA ILE A 76 -10.64 -31.14 2.94
C ILE A 76 -10.42 -29.92 3.84
N ARG A 77 -11.46 -29.15 4.14
CA ARG A 77 -11.39 -27.98 5.01
C ARG A 77 -10.92 -28.36 6.43
N SER A 78 -11.36 -29.49 6.95
CA SER A 78 -10.90 -30.03 8.24
C SER A 78 -9.40 -30.31 8.22
N LEU A 79 -8.89 -30.97 7.17
CA LEU A 79 -7.46 -31.24 7.01
C LEU A 79 -6.63 -29.97 6.81
N VAL A 80 -7.14 -28.99 6.07
CA VAL A 80 -6.48 -27.67 5.94
C VAL A 80 -6.38 -26.97 7.30
N ARG A 81 -7.45 -27.01 8.10
CA ARG A 81 -7.44 -26.45 9.48
C ARG A 81 -6.39 -27.14 10.35
N TRP A 82 -6.34 -28.45 10.27
CA TRP A 82 -5.38 -29.25 11.05
C TRP A 82 -3.95 -28.94 10.62
N ASN A 83 -3.65 -29.01 9.32
CA ASN A 83 -2.30 -28.74 8.81
C ASN A 83 -1.81 -27.32 9.18
N ALA A 84 -2.67 -26.32 9.09
CA ALA A 84 -2.34 -24.96 9.50
C ALA A 84 -2.00 -24.89 11.00
N MET A 85 -2.80 -25.52 11.85
CA MET A 85 -2.55 -25.60 13.28
C MET A 85 -1.28 -26.38 13.58
N ALA A 86 -1.11 -27.57 13.00
CA ALA A 86 0.07 -28.43 13.19
C ALA A 86 1.37 -27.68 12.79
N MET A 87 1.36 -26.93 11.68
CA MET A 87 2.49 -26.13 11.24
C MET A 87 2.89 -25.09 12.28
N VAL A 88 1.95 -24.30 12.78
CA VAL A 88 2.19 -23.27 13.80
C VAL A 88 2.67 -23.91 15.12
N MET A 89 2.04 -25.01 15.53
CA MET A 89 2.38 -25.70 16.78
C MET A 89 3.77 -26.36 16.71
N ARG A 90 4.12 -27.06 15.61
CA ARG A 90 5.45 -27.64 15.41
C ARG A 90 6.54 -26.57 15.46
N THR A 91 6.29 -25.39 14.84
CA THR A 91 7.23 -24.26 14.88
C THR A 91 7.45 -23.79 16.32
N ASN A 92 6.38 -23.62 17.10
CA ASN A 92 6.47 -23.23 18.51
C ASN A 92 7.11 -24.30 19.41
N LEU A 93 7.02 -25.58 19.07
CA LEU A 93 7.69 -26.67 19.80
C LEU A 93 9.20 -26.69 19.53
N LYS A 94 9.62 -26.33 18.30
CA LYS A 94 11.06 -26.21 17.97
C LYS A 94 11.70 -25.03 18.68
N ASP A 95 11.04 -23.86 18.59
CA ASP A 95 11.49 -22.61 19.20
C ASP A 95 10.28 -21.74 19.49
N SER A 96 10.01 -21.50 20.79
CA SER A 96 8.86 -20.70 21.24
C SER A 96 8.93 -19.24 20.81
N ASP A 97 10.11 -18.75 20.38
CA ASP A 97 10.31 -17.38 19.95
C ASP A 97 9.95 -17.17 18.48
N LEU A 98 9.92 -18.24 17.68
CA LEU A 98 9.46 -18.15 16.30
C LEU A 98 7.98 -17.78 16.19
N GLY A 99 7.15 -18.24 17.13
CA GLY A 99 5.76 -17.86 17.22
C GLY A 99 4.89 -18.37 16.08
N GLY A 100 3.80 -17.67 15.82
CA GLY A 100 2.82 -17.95 14.80
C GLY A 100 1.41 -17.71 15.32
N HIS A 101 0.48 -17.41 14.42
CA HIS A 101 -0.92 -17.13 14.75
C HIS A 101 -1.82 -18.09 13.99
N ILE A 102 -2.80 -18.67 14.68
CA ILE A 102 -3.78 -19.57 14.09
C ILE A 102 -5.21 -19.02 14.20
N SER A 103 -5.50 -18.18 15.18
CA SER A 103 -6.86 -17.77 15.53
C SER A 103 -7.58 -16.98 14.43
N SER A 104 -6.85 -16.15 13.66
CA SER A 104 -7.41 -15.41 12.53
C SER A 104 -7.79 -16.34 11.39
N PHE A 105 -6.91 -17.29 11.03
CA PHE A 105 -7.25 -18.31 10.03
C PHE A 105 -8.38 -19.22 10.52
N ALA A 106 -8.35 -19.65 11.76
CA ALA A 106 -9.41 -20.48 12.33
C ALA A 106 -10.80 -19.85 12.18
N SER A 107 -10.90 -18.52 12.32
CA SER A 107 -12.15 -17.79 12.10
C SER A 107 -12.54 -17.71 10.63
N SER A 108 -11.60 -17.56 9.71
CA SER A 108 -11.86 -17.27 8.28
C SER A 108 -11.75 -18.49 7.35
N ALA A 109 -11.42 -19.67 7.86
CA ALA A 109 -11.13 -20.84 7.02
C ALA A 109 -12.27 -21.21 6.05
N THR A 110 -13.54 -21.06 6.44
CA THR A 110 -14.69 -21.31 5.55
C THR A 110 -14.76 -20.24 4.44
N LEU A 111 -14.44 -18.99 4.75
CA LEU A 111 -14.43 -17.90 3.78
C LEU A 111 -13.41 -18.17 2.67
N TYR A 112 -12.21 -18.61 3.04
CA TYR A 112 -11.18 -18.97 2.05
C TYR A 112 -11.49 -20.25 1.29
N ASP A 113 -11.98 -21.28 1.97
CA ASP A 113 -12.29 -22.58 1.33
C ASP A 113 -13.31 -22.43 0.20
N ILE A 114 -14.38 -21.67 0.44
CA ILE A 114 -15.39 -21.38 -0.59
C ILE A 114 -14.78 -20.53 -1.73
N GLY A 115 -13.92 -19.56 -1.42
CA GLY A 115 -13.20 -18.80 -2.43
C GLY A 115 -12.32 -19.68 -3.32
N PHE A 116 -11.50 -20.55 -2.73
CA PHE A 116 -10.62 -21.47 -3.46
C PHE A 116 -11.38 -22.49 -4.30
N ASN A 117 -12.53 -22.97 -3.83
CA ASN A 117 -13.26 -24.03 -4.51
C ASN A 117 -14.17 -23.51 -5.63
N TYR A 118 -14.63 -22.23 -5.58
CA TYR A 118 -15.69 -21.78 -6.47
C TYR A 118 -15.47 -20.42 -7.15
N PHE A 119 -14.65 -19.54 -6.58
CA PHE A 119 -14.65 -18.16 -7.01
C PHE A 119 -13.31 -17.59 -7.44
N PHE A 120 -12.22 -17.93 -6.75
CA PHE A 120 -10.90 -17.36 -7.06
C PHE A 120 -10.34 -17.88 -8.38
N GLN A 121 -10.45 -17.08 -9.42
CA GLN A 121 -9.94 -17.41 -10.76
C GLN A 121 -8.43 -17.26 -10.82
N ALA A 122 -7.74 -18.24 -11.37
CA ALA A 122 -6.33 -18.10 -11.73
C ALA A 122 -6.19 -17.51 -13.14
N PRO A 123 -5.03 -16.93 -13.50
CA PRO A 123 -4.75 -16.53 -14.86
C PRO A 123 -4.83 -17.70 -15.85
N SER A 124 -5.57 -17.50 -16.95
CA SER A 124 -5.72 -18.45 -18.06
C SER A 124 -5.78 -17.68 -19.38
N ASP A 125 -5.91 -18.38 -20.50
CA ASP A 125 -6.07 -17.74 -21.81
C ASP A 125 -7.35 -16.90 -21.92
N GLU A 126 -8.38 -17.25 -21.13
CA GLU A 126 -9.71 -16.60 -21.15
C GLU A 126 -9.94 -15.62 -20.00
N HIS A 127 -9.08 -15.64 -18.96
CA HIS A 127 -9.26 -14.88 -17.75
C HIS A 127 -7.93 -14.36 -17.23
N GLY A 128 -7.80 -13.07 -16.98
CA GLY A 128 -6.57 -12.45 -16.49
C GLY A 128 -6.14 -12.87 -15.07
N GLY A 129 -7.00 -13.59 -14.35
CA GLY A 129 -6.83 -14.00 -12.97
C GLY A 129 -7.30 -12.95 -11.96
N ASP A 130 -7.92 -13.40 -10.88
CA ASP A 130 -8.32 -12.51 -9.79
C ASP A 130 -7.12 -12.04 -8.98
N LEU A 131 -7.22 -10.86 -8.42
CA LEU A 131 -6.25 -10.32 -7.49
C LEU A 131 -6.77 -10.48 -6.07
N ILE A 132 -5.99 -11.10 -5.18
CA ILE A 132 -6.47 -11.46 -3.85
C ILE A 132 -5.52 -10.90 -2.79
N TYR A 133 -6.03 -9.96 -2.00
CA TYR A 133 -5.41 -9.46 -0.79
C TYR A 133 -5.82 -10.36 0.38
N PHE A 134 -5.00 -11.38 0.65
CA PHE A 134 -5.22 -12.27 1.81
C PHE A 134 -4.89 -11.53 3.09
N GLN A 135 -5.73 -11.63 4.12
CA GLN A 135 -5.41 -11.05 5.42
C GLN A 135 -4.08 -11.61 5.96
N GLY A 136 -3.17 -10.75 6.38
CA GLY A 136 -1.79 -11.13 6.71
C GLY A 136 -1.68 -12.30 7.70
N HIS A 137 -2.42 -12.25 8.80
CA HIS A 137 -2.42 -13.28 9.85
C HIS A 137 -3.07 -14.61 9.45
N THR A 138 -3.60 -14.74 8.24
CA THR A 138 -4.21 -15.99 7.76
C THR A 138 -3.30 -16.81 6.85
N SER A 139 -2.06 -16.36 6.61
CA SER A 139 -1.05 -17.06 5.80
C SER A 139 -0.91 -18.57 6.13
N PRO A 140 -0.97 -19.03 7.41
CA PRO A 140 -0.88 -20.44 7.71
C PRO A 140 -1.93 -21.30 7.00
N GLY A 141 -3.15 -20.79 6.85
CA GLY A 141 -4.21 -21.49 6.14
C GLY A 141 -4.00 -21.56 4.63
N VAL A 142 -3.45 -20.50 4.04
CA VAL A 142 -3.11 -20.48 2.62
C VAL A 142 -1.97 -21.45 2.33
N TYR A 143 -0.96 -21.52 3.19
CA TYR A 143 0.12 -22.51 3.09
C TYR A 143 -0.42 -23.95 3.24
N ALA A 144 -1.28 -24.19 4.23
CA ALA A 144 -1.89 -25.51 4.44
C ALA A 144 -2.71 -25.95 3.22
N ARG A 145 -3.46 -25.01 2.59
CA ARG A 145 -4.18 -25.28 1.35
C ARG A 145 -3.21 -25.60 0.20
N ALA A 146 -2.16 -24.82 0.02
CA ALA A 146 -1.15 -25.05 -1.01
C ALA A 146 -0.36 -26.36 -0.80
N PHE A 147 -0.17 -26.77 0.46
CA PHE A 147 0.40 -28.07 0.81
C PHE A 147 -0.53 -29.23 0.38
N MET A 148 -1.82 -29.12 0.65
CA MET A 148 -2.83 -30.09 0.21
C MET A 148 -2.91 -30.19 -1.33
N GLU A 149 -2.66 -29.07 -2.02
CA GLU A 149 -2.59 -28.99 -3.49
C GLU A 149 -1.25 -29.47 -4.07
N GLY A 150 -0.28 -29.84 -3.24
CA GLY A 150 1.04 -30.32 -3.68
C GLY A 150 2.03 -29.24 -4.09
N ARG A 151 1.74 -27.96 -3.83
CA ARG A 151 2.56 -26.80 -4.19
C ARG A 151 3.62 -26.46 -3.16
N ILE A 152 3.44 -26.89 -1.93
CA ILE A 152 4.35 -26.72 -0.80
C ILE A 152 4.73 -28.08 -0.29
N THR A 153 6.01 -28.27 0.08
CA THR A 153 6.54 -29.51 0.63
C THR A 153 6.36 -29.59 2.13
N GLU A 154 6.47 -30.80 2.70
CA GLU A 154 6.46 -30.97 4.15
C GLU A 154 7.66 -30.29 4.82
N ASP A 155 8.83 -30.30 4.19
CA ASP A 155 10.01 -29.61 4.69
C ASP A 155 9.78 -28.08 4.77
N GLN A 156 9.14 -27.50 3.77
CA GLN A 156 8.76 -26.10 3.82
C GLN A 156 7.76 -25.81 4.95
N MET A 157 6.76 -26.67 5.15
CA MET A 157 5.81 -26.56 6.27
C MET A 157 6.53 -26.63 7.62
N ASN A 158 7.49 -27.54 7.76
CA ASN A 158 8.30 -27.71 8.96
C ASN A 158 9.22 -26.51 9.24
N ASN A 159 9.53 -25.71 8.21
CA ASN A 159 10.38 -24.51 8.29
C ASN A 159 9.57 -23.21 8.15
N PHE A 160 8.32 -23.23 8.62
CA PHE A 160 7.52 -21.99 8.71
C PHE A 160 8.22 -20.97 9.58
N ARG A 161 8.33 -19.72 9.11
CA ARG A 161 9.09 -18.61 9.73
C ARG A 161 10.61 -18.85 9.82
N GLN A 162 11.16 -19.73 9.00
CA GLN A 162 12.59 -20.05 8.94
C GLN A 162 13.06 -20.00 7.48
N GLU A 163 12.97 -18.84 6.85
CA GLU A 163 13.15 -18.65 5.41
C GLU A 163 14.57 -18.29 4.98
N VAL A 164 15.43 -17.89 5.92
CA VAL A 164 16.76 -17.31 5.63
C VAL A 164 17.63 -18.25 4.79
N ASP A 165 17.53 -19.55 5.01
CA ASP A 165 18.26 -20.58 4.26
C ASP A 165 17.57 -20.99 2.96
N GLY A 166 16.47 -20.34 2.57
CA GLY A 166 15.74 -20.57 1.33
C GLY A 166 14.86 -21.83 1.32
N GLN A 167 14.70 -22.51 2.45
CA GLN A 167 13.93 -23.75 2.58
C GLN A 167 12.61 -23.58 3.36
N GLY A 168 12.32 -22.38 3.83
CA GLY A 168 11.18 -22.10 4.69
C GLY A 168 10.10 -21.25 4.06
N LEU A 169 9.04 -21.02 4.84
CA LEU A 169 7.91 -20.17 4.47
C LEU A 169 7.96 -18.85 5.22
N SER A 170 7.59 -17.76 4.55
CA SER A 170 7.49 -16.45 5.17
C SER A 170 6.39 -16.39 6.22
N SER A 171 6.55 -15.52 7.22
CA SER A 171 5.55 -15.31 8.28
C SER A 171 4.21 -14.84 7.71
N TYR A 172 4.26 -13.95 6.74
CA TYR A 172 3.12 -13.24 6.16
C TYR A 172 3.26 -13.15 4.64
N PRO A 173 2.19 -12.83 3.91
CA PRO A 173 2.26 -12.59 2.48
C PRO A 173 3.32 -11.54 2.14
N HIS A 174 4.34 -11.92 1.35
CA HIS A 174 5.41 -11.01 0.96
C HIS A 174 6.07 -11.39 -0.37
N PRO A 175 6.02 -10.51 -1.40
CA PRO A 175 6.56 -10.80 -2.73
C PRO A 175 8.09 -10.95 -2.81
N TRP A 176 8.87 -10.41 -1.87
CA TRP A 176 10.32 -10.60 -1.82
C TRP A 176 10.72 -11.99 -1.34
N LEU A 177 9.97 -12.50 -0.36
CA LEU A 177 10.30 -13.75 0.31
C LEU A 177 9.79 -14.96 -0.45
N MET A 178 8.65 -14.81 -1.13
CA MET A 178 8.06 -15.85 -1.99
C MET A 178 7.59 -15.21 -3.32
N PRO A 179 8.52 -14.90 -4.26
CA PRO A 179 8.28 -14.05 -5.40
C PRO A 179 7.32 -14.61 -6.46
N ASP A 180 7.16 -15.93 -6.51
CA ASP A 180 6.26 -16.60 -7.45
C ASP A 180 4.91 -16.99 -6.81
N PHE A 181 4.76 -16.74 -5.50
CA PHE A 181 3.59 -17.14 -4.72
C PHE A 181 2.74 -15.95 -4.29
N TRP A 182 3.29 -15.02 -3.48
CA TRP A 182 2.54 -13.91 -2.93
C TRP A 182 2.49 -12.70 -3.88
N GLN A 183 1.28 -12.20 -4.15
CA GLN A 183 1.09 -11.01 -4.98
C GLN A 183 1.28 -9.72 -4.19
N PHE A 184 0.72 -9.64 -2.97
CA PHE A 184 0.65 -8.42 -2.19
C PHE A 184 1.12 -8.64 -0.75
N PRO A 185 1.89 -7.70 -0.16
CA PRO A 185 2.16 -7.67 1.27
C PRO A 185 0.92 -7.11 1.99
N THR A 186 0.43 -7.79 3.02
CA THR A 186 -0.87 -7.45 3.64
C THR A 186 -0.84 -7.41 5.17
N VAL A 187 0.34 -7.49 5.78
CA VAL A 187 0.41 -7.50 7.25
C VAL A 187 0.32 -6.12 7.88
N SER A 188 0.76 -5.06 7.19
CA SER A 188 0.50 -3.69 7.63
C SER A 188 -0.98 -3.39 7.43
N MET A 189 -1.71 -3.37 8.55
CA MET A 189 -3.16 -3.28 8.56
C MET A 189 -3.63 -1.95 7.97
N GLY A 190 -4.76 -1.97 7.25
CA GLY A 190 -5.31 -0.81 6.54
C GLY A 190 -4.74 -0.62 5.14
N LEU A 191 -3.48 -0.99 4.87
CA LEU A 191 -2.87 -0.78 3.55
C LEU A 191 -3.42 -1.74 2.49
N GLY A 192 -3.79 -2.97 2.87
CA GLY A 192 -4.45 -3.91 1.95
C GLY A 192 -5.75 -3.34 1.36
N PRO A 193 -6.71 -2.90 2.19
CA PRO A 193 -7.97 -2.30 1.73
C PRO A 193 -7.80 -1.10 0.80
N ILE A 194 -6.99 -0.10 1.16
CA ILE A 194 -6.81 1.07 0.29
C ILE A 194 -6.15 0.67 -1.04
N GLN A 195 -5.11 -0.16 -1.01
CA GLN A 195 -4.47 -0.65 -2.23
C GLN A 195 -5.42 -1.47 -3.11
N ALA A 196 -6.28 -2.30 -2.53
CA ALA A 196 -7.27 -3.08 -3.27
C ALA A 196 -8.26 -2.20 -4.04
N ILE A 197 -8.69 -1.09 -3.45
CA ILE A 197 -9.56 -0.10 -4.11
C ILE A 197 -8.86 0.48 -5.35
N TYR A 198 -7.62 0.97 -5.18
CA TYR A 198 -6.88 1.57 -6.29
C TYR A 198 -6.42 0.53 -7.32
N GLN A 199 -6.19 -0.71 -6.90
CA GLN A 199 -5.93 -1.81 -7.83
C GLN A 199 -7.15 -2.13 -8.69
N ALA A 200 -8.34 -2.16 -8.11
CA ALA A 200 -9.59 -2.35 -8.85
C ALA A 200 -9.87 -1.20 -9.83
N ARG A 201 -9.61 0.05 -9.41
CA ARG A 201 -9.69 1.24 -10.25
C ARG A 201 -8.67 1.19 -11.39
N PHE A 202 -7.43 0.82 -11.10
CA PHE A 202 -6.38 0.71 -12.11
C PHE A 202 -6.67 -0.40 -13.14
N MET A 203 -7.30 -1.48 -12.71
CA MET A 203 -7.80 -2.52 -13.64
C MET A 203 -8.80 -1.92 -14.65
N LYS A 204 -9.78 -1.12 -14.18
CA LYS A 204 -10.71 -0.39 -15.08
C LYS A 204 -9.99 0.60 -16.00
N TYR A 205 -8.97 1.30 -15.49
CA TYR A 205 -8.11 2.16 -16.30
C TYR A 205 -7.42 1.39 -17.45
N LEU A 206 -6.87 0.21 -17.18
CA LEU A 206 -6.24 -0.63 -18.19
C LEU A 206 -7.27 -1.15 -19.21
N GLU A 207 -8.48 -1.52 -18.77
CA GLU A 207 -9.59 -1.93 -19.63
C GLU A 207 -10.00 -0.80 -20.58
N HIS A 208 -10.28 0.38 -20.07
CA HIS A 208 -10.72 1.54 -20.86
C HIS A 208 -9.65 1.99 -21.87
N ARG A 209 -8.37 1.84 -21.52
CA ARG A 209 -7.26 2.16 -22.42
C ARG A 209 -6.87 1.01 -23.38
N GLY A 210 -7.54 -0.13 -23.29
CA GLY A 210 -7.35 -1.25 -24.21
C GLY A 210 -6.10 -2.10 -23.95
N PHE A 211 -5.48 -2.00 -22.76
CA PHE A 211 -4.32 -2.85 -22.39
C PHE A 211 -4.73 -4.25 -21.99
N ILE A 212 -5.89 -4.40 -21.39
CA ILE A 212 -6.49 -5.69 -21.04
C ILE A 212 -7.92 -5.74 -21.55
N GLN A 213 -8.41 -6.96 -21.79
CA GLN A 213 -9.80 -7.14 -22.20
C GLN A 213 -10.75 -6.87 -21.02
N PRO A 214 -11.88 -6.19 -21.25
CA PRO A 214 -12.93 -6.06 -20.24
C PRO A 214 -13.35 -7.46 -19.79
N GLY A 215 -13.19 -7.73 -18.50
CA GLY A 215 -13.30 -9.07 -18.01
C GLY A 215 -14.21 -9.26 -16.82
N LYS A 216 -14.24 -10.50 -16.37
CA LYS A 216 -14.90 -10.90 -15.13
C LYS A 216 -13.94 -10.87 -13.93
N GLN A 217 -12.71 -10.37 -14.13
CA GLN A 217 -11.69 -10.29 -13.08
C GLN A 217 -12.20 -9.52 -11.87
N LYS A 218 -11.92 -10.03 -10.69
CA LYS A 218 -12.25 -9.41 -9.42
C LYS A 218 -10.99 -9.09 -8.63
N VAL A 219 -11.10 -8.07 -7.81
CA VAL A 219 -10.16 -7.80 -6.72
C VAL A 219 -10.86 -8.16 -5.42
N TRP A 220 -10.32 -9.17 -4.73
CA TRP A 220 -10.81 -9.62 -3.43
C TRP A 220 -9.91 -9.07 -2.34
N CYS A 221 -10.50 -8.48 -1.30
CA CYS A 221 -9.77 -8.01 -0.14
C CYS A 221 -10.35 -8.63 1.14
N PHE A 222 -9.53 -9.41 1.83
CA PHE A 222 -9.87 -10.00 3.12
C PHE A 222 -9.25 -9.17 4.24
N LEU A 223 -10.08 -8.68 5.13
CA LEU A 223 -9.66 -7.87 6.26
C LEU A 223 -10.44 -8.22 7.53
N GLY A 224 -9.90 -7.84 8.68
CA GLY A 224 -10.58 -8.01 9.96
C GLY A 224 -11.48 -6.83 10.30
N ASP A 225 -12.49 -7.06 11.13
CA ASP A 225 -13.33 -5.99 11.68
C ASP A 225 -12.53 -5.00 12.53
N GLY A 226 -11.54 -5.48 13.28
CA GLY A 226 -10.63 -4.61 14.04
C GLY A 226 -9.66 -3.83 13.15
N GLU A 227 -9.34 -4.32 11.95
CA GLU A 227 -8.54 -3.61 10.96
C GLU A 227 -9.26 -2.38 10.38
N CYS A 228 -10.58 -2.32 10.50
CA CYS A 228 -11.36 -1.15 10.12
C CYS A 228 -11.19 0.04 11.08
N ASP A 229 -10.46 -0.11 12.19
CA ASP A 229 -10.03 1.00 13.03
C ASP A 229 -8.91 1.85 12.36
N GLU A 230 -8.17 1.26 11.39
CA GLU A 230 -7.17 2.01 10.60
C GLU A 230 -7.87 2.93 9.59
N PRO A 231 -7.51 4.23 9.57
CA PRO A 231 -8.11 5.19 8.64
C PRO A 231 -8.01 4.76 7.17
N GLU A 232 -6.92 4.12 6.79
CA GLU A 232 -6.67 3.64 5.43
C GLU A 232 -7.67 2.58 4.99
N SER A 233 -8.19 1.75 5.91
CA SER A 233 -9.20 0.73 5.61
C SER A 233 -10.49 1.33 5.05
N LEU A 234 -10.87 2.51 5.52
CA LEU A 234 -12.11 3.20 5.16
C LEU A 234 -11.88 4.46 4.32
N GLY A 235 -10.62 4.91 4.18
CA GLY A 235 -10.29 6.22 3.62
C GLY A 235 -10.68 6.43 2.16
N ALA A 236 -10.79 5.38 1.36
CA ALA A 236 -11.09 5.47 -0.07
C ALA A 236 -12.39 4.78 -0.49
N ILE A 237 -13.22 4.31 0.45
CA ILE A 237 -14.46 3.58 0.12
C ILE A 237 -15.46 4.44 -0.66
N SER A 238 -15.50 5.75 -0.42
CA SER A 238 -16.37 6.67 -1.17
C SER A 238 -15.95 6.81 -2.63
N LEU A 239 -14.66 6.73 -2.94
CA LEU A 239 -14.16 6.69 -4.31
C LEU A 239 -14.64 5.42 -5.02
N ALA A 240 -14.53 4.26 -4.37
CA ALA A 240 -14.96 3.00 -4.96
C ALA A 240 -16.47 2.99 -5.32
N GLY A 241 -17.32 3.53 -4.43
CA GLY A 241 -18.75 3.69 -4.70
C GLY A 241 -19.02 4.67 -5.85
N ARG A 242 -18.39 5.87 -5.81
CA ARG A 242 -18.55 6.88 -6.85
C ARG A 242 -18.12 6.40 -8.25
N GLU A 243 -17.02 5.64 -8.33
CA GLU A 243 -16.53 5.08 -9.60
C GLU A 243 -17.19 3.73 -9.95
N LYS A 244 -18.14 3.27 -9.13
CA LYS A 244 -18.92 2.05 -9.37
C LYS A 244 -18.03 0.82 -9.63
N LEU A 245 -17.02 0.60 -8.77
CA LEU A 245 -16.04 -0.47 -8.94
C LEU A 245 -16.65 -1.86 -8.66
N ASP A 246 -17.49 -2.34 -9.59
CA ASP A 246 -18.16 -3.65 -9.50
C ASP A 246 -17.23 -4.85 -9.62
N ASN A 247 -15.95 -4.59 -9.84
CA ASN A 247 -14.87 -5.57 -9.82
C ASN A 247 -14.19 -5.70 -8.43
N LEU A 248 -14.67 -4.99 -7.41
CA LEU A 248 -14.10 -4.98 -6.06
C LEU A 248 -15.04 -5.65 -5.05
N ILE A 249 -14.48 -6.60 -4.29
CA ILE A 249 -15.20 -7.33 -3.23
C ILE A 249 -14.37 -7.31 -1.96
N PHE A 250 -14.91 -6.69 -0.90
CA PHE A 250 -14.37 -6.79 0.45
C PHE A 250 -15.05 -7.92 1.22
N VAL A 251 -14.27 -8.72 1.92
CA VAL A 251 -14.76 -9.75 2.83
C VAL A 251 -14.22 -9.44 4.23
N ILE A 252 -15.08 -8.87 5.07
CA ILE A 252 -14.71 -8.50 6.44
C ILE A 252 -15.02 -9.66 7.37
N ASN A 253 -13.95 -10.23 7.93
CA ASN A 253 -14.01 -11.28 8.93
C ASN A 253 -14.39 -10.68 10.29
N CYS A 254 -15.70 -10.58 10.56
CA CYS A 254 -16.26 -9.99 11.77
C CYS A 254 -16.26 -11.01 12.90
N ASN A 255 -15.07 -11.26 13.47
CA ASN A 255 -14.93 -12.14 14.63
C ASN A 255 -15.19 -11.42 15.97
N LEU A 256 -15.45 -10.11 15.92
CA LEU A 256 -15.82 -9.21 17.03
C LEU A 256 -14.67 -8.90 18.00
N GLN A 257 -13.43 -9.32 17.72
CA GLN A 257 -12.32 -9.23 18.67
C GLN A 257 -11.05 -8.64 18.06
N ARG A 258 -10.42 -7.74 18.81
CA ARG A 258 -9.03 -7.29 18.65
C ARG A 258 -8.08 -8.20 19.43
N LEU A 259 -6.86 -7.72 19.68
CA LEU A 259 -5.87 -8.43 20.51
C LEU A 259 -6.30 -8.51 21.98
N ASP A 260 -6.71 -7.37 22.54
CA ASP A 260 -6.94 -7.21 23.98
C ASP A 260 -8.40 -7.42 24.38
N GLY A 261 -9.33 -7.40 23.42
CA GLY A 261 -10.75 -7.49 23.72
C GLY A 261 -11.68 -7.32 22.52
N PRO A 262 -12.96 -7.01 22.74
CA PRO A 262 -13.91 -6.81 21.65
C PRO A 262 -13.60 -5.54 20.85
N VAL A 263 -13.95 -5.55 19.55
CA VAL A 263 -13.83 -4.38 18.67
C VAL A 263 -14.79 -3.28 19.12
N ARG A 264 -16.07 -3.64 19.36
CA ARG A 264 -17.14 -2.74 19.84
C ARG A 264 -17.97 -3.43 20.93
N GLY A 265 -17.35 -3.62 22.11
CA GLY A 265 -17.99 -4.38 23.20
C GLY A 265 -19.40 -3.92 23.58
N ASN A 266 -19.61 -2.60 23.68
CA ASN A 266 -20.89 -1.96 23.99
C ASN A 266 -21.71 -1.56 22.75
N GLY A 267 -21.34 -2.03 21.58
CA GLY A 267 -21.99 -1.73 20.29
C GLY A 267 -22.08 -2.95 19.40
N LYS A 268 -22.21 -2.70 18.10
CA LYS A 268 -22.26 -3.73 17.05
C LYS A 268 -21.44 -3.28 15.85
N ILE A 269 -20.25 -3.82 15.70
CA ILE A 269 -19.32 -3.45 14.62
C ILE A 269 -19.95 -3.71 13.23
N ILE A 270 -20.70 -4.80 13.06
CA ILE A 270 -21.35 -5.12 11.79
C ILE A 270 -22.35 -4.04 11.39
N GLN A 271 -23.15 -3.52 12.34
CA GLN A 271 -24.10 -2.45 12.07
C GLN A 271 -23.40 -1.11 11.80
N GLU A 272 -22.32 -0.82 12.53
CA GLU A 272 -21.48 0.37 12.27
C GLU A 272 -20.93 0.33 10.84
N LEU A 273 -20.29 -0.78 10.45
CA LEU A 273 -19.73 -0.95 9.12
C LEU A 273 -20.81 -0.95 8.02
N GLU A 274 -21.96 -1.59 8.27
CA GLU A 274 -23.08 -1.52 7.32
C GLU A 274 -23.45 -0.07 7.00
N GLY A 275 -23.60 0.77 8.04
CA GLY A 275 -23.93 2.19 7.87
C GLY A 275 -22.86 2.95 7.08
N VAL A 276 -21.58 2.72 7.38
CA VAL A 276 -20.44 3.35 6.70
C VAL A 276 -20.38 2.99 5.22
N PHE A 277 -20.46 1.71 4.89
CA PHE A 277 -20.39 1.23 3.49
C PHE A 277 -21.63 1.59 2.67
N ARG A 278 -22.84 1.52 3.24
CA ARG A 278 -24.05 2.00 2.56
C ARG A 278 -23.98 3.50 2.27
N GLY A 279 -23.49 4.30 3.23
CA GLY A 279 -23.27 5.73 3.03
C GLY A 279 -22.26 6.04 1.91
N ALA A 280 -21.33 5.14 1.67
CA ALA A 280 -20.37 5.20 0.56
C ALA A 280 -20.87 4.54 -0.74
N GLN A 281 -22.15 4.20 -0.84
CA GLN A 281 -22.78 3.60 -2.03
C GLN A 281 -22.28 2.19 -2.40
N TRP A 282 -21.91 1.39 -1.41
CA TRP A 282 -21.58 -0.01 -1.61
C TRP A 282 -22.80 -0.91 -1.49
N ASN A 283 -22.81 -2.00 -2.24
CA ASN A 283 -23.64 -3.16 -1.95
C ASN A 283 -23.14 -3.83 -0.69
N VAL A 284 -24.01 -3.99 0.33
CA VAL A 284 -23.65 -4.57 1.62
C VAL A 284 -24.38 -5.87 1.87
N THR A 285 -23.65 -6.97 1.95
CA THR A 285 -24.18 -8.30 2.23
C THR A 285 -23.75 -8.76 3.63
N LYS A 286 -24.69 -8.92 4.53
CA LYS A 286 -24.46 -9.46 5.89
C LYS A 286 -24.64 -10.97 5.91
N VAL A 287 -23.67 -11.67 6.50
CA VAL A 287 -23.66 -13.12 6.71
C VAL A 287 -23.48 -13.39 8.19
N ILE A 288 -24.56 -13.28 8.95
CA ILE A 288 -24.57 -13.25 10.43
C ILE A 288 -24.88 -14.63 11.01
N TRP A 289 -25.95 -15.27 10.51
CA TRP A 289 -26.49 -16.49 11.06
C TRP A 289 -26.31 -17.67 10.08
N GLY A 290 -25.86 -18.80 10.61
CA GLY A 290 -25.79 -20.05 9.88
C GLY A 290 -27.18 -20.68 9.67
N ARG A 291 -27.28 -21.63 8.75
CA ARG A 291 -28.54 -22.28 8.33
C ARG A 291 -29.37 -22.91 9.46
N PHE A 292 -28.75 -23.29 10.57
CA PHE A 292 -29.48 -23.84 11.74
C PHE A 292 -30.34 -22.81 12.45
N TRP A 293 -30.13 -21.51 12.21
CA TRP A 293 -31.00 -20.44 12.67
C TRP A 293 -32.23 -20.25 11.76
N ASP A 294 -32.21 -20.70 10.49
CA ASP A 294 -33.28 -20.48 9.54
C ASP A 294 -34.64 -21.02 10.02
N PRO A 295 -34.74 -22.23 10.61
CA PRO A 295 -36.01 -22.72 11.14
C PRO A 295 -36.57 -21.88 12.31
N LEU A 296 -35.67 -21.32 13.15
CA LEU A 296 -36.10 -20.46 14.26
C LEU A 296 -36.57 -19.10 13.75
N LEU A 297 -35.87 -18.51 12.77
CA LEU A 297 -36.25 -17.27 12.13
C LEU A 297 -37.56 -17.41 11.32
N ALA A 298 -37.80 -18.57 10.72
CA ALA A 298 -39.08 -18.85 10.02
C ALA A 298 -40.28 -18.97 10.98
N LYS A 299 -40.04 -19.35 12.23
CA LYS A 299 -41.07 -19.41 13.30
C LYS A 299 -41.32 -18.06 13.97
N ASP A 300 -40.48 -17.06 13.75
CA ASP A 300 -40.51 -15.76 14.41
C ASP A 300 -41.46 -14.80 13.72
N VAL A 301 -42.76 -15.15 13.72
CA VAL A 301 -43.81 -14.35 13.07
C VAL A 301 -43.98 -12.98 13.72
N ASP A 302 -43.86 -12.93 15.04
CA ASP A 302 -44.04 -11.69 15.83
C ASP A 302 -42.75 -10.86 15.96
N GLY A 303 -41.63 -11.33 15.36
CA GLY A 303 -40.34 -10.66 15.37
C GLY A 303 -39.67 -10.56 16.74
N ILE A 304 -40.03 -11.43 17.70
CA ILE A 304 -39.47 -11.43 19.06
C ILE A 304 -37.99 -11.83 19.04
N LEU A 305 -37.66 -12.88 18.28
CA LEU A 305 -36.30 -13.34 18.09
C LEU A 305 -35.46 -12.28 17.35
N GLN A 306 -36.03 -11.67 16.30
CA GLN A 306 -35.37 -10.58 15.56
C GLN A 306 -35.05 -9.40 16.47
N ARG A 307 -36.00 -8.95 17.28
CA ARG A 307 -35.76 -7.86 18.27
C ARG A 307 -34.64 -8.23 19.24
N ARG A 308 -34.64 -9.48 19.75
CA ARG A 308 -33.56 -9.94 20.66
C ARG A 308 -32.18 -9.90 19.94
N MET A 309 -32.13 -10.33 18.70
CA MET A 309 -30.90 -10.24 17.87
C MET A 309 -30.43 -8.79 17.68
N ASP A 310 -31.37 -7.86 17.53
CA ASP A 310 -31.07 -6.43 17.37
C ASP A 310 -30.63 -5.76 18.69
N GLU A 311 -31.07 -6.25 19.85
CA GLU A 311 -30.72 -5.69 21.15
C GLU A 311 -29.34 -6.11 21.65
N VAL A 312 -28.96 -7.36 21.40
CA VAL A 312 -27.71 -7.95 21.93
C VAL A 312 -26.46 -7.26 21.35
N ILE A 313 -25.60 -6.80 22.23
CA ILE A 313 -24.32 -6.16 21.88
C ILE A 313 -23.19 -7.18 21.62
N ASP A 314 -22.10 -6.74 20.98
CA ASP A 314 -21.01 -7.65 20.56
C ASP A 314 -20.31 -8.33 21.74
N GLY A 315 -20.18 -7.64 22.88
CA GLY A 315 -19.61 -8.23 24.10
C GLY A 315 -20.44 -9.41 24.63
N GLU A 316 -21.77 -9.35 24.54
CA GLU A 316 -22.64 -10.48 24.88
C GLU A 316 -22.54 -11.59 23.84
N TYR A 317 -22.54 -11.25 22.55
CA TYR A 317 -22.34 -12.25 21.49
C TYR A 317 -21.00 -13.00 21.61
N GLN A 318 -19.96 -12.34 22.11
CA GLN A 318 -18.70 -13.02 22.43
C GLN A 318 -18.89 -13.99 23.59
N ASN A 319 -19.54 -13.56 24.68
CA ASN A 319 -19.81 -14.39 25.86
C ASN A 319 -20.61 -15.65 25.51
N TYR A 320 -21.61 -15.55 24.64
CA TYR A 320 -22.42 -16.71 24.24
C TYR A 320 -21.62 -17.80 23.51
N LYS A 321 -20.47 -17.48 22.95
CA LYS A 321 -19.58 -18.47 22.32
C LYS A 321 -18.41 -18.89 23.22
N ALA A 322 -18.05 -18.07 24.20
CA ALA A 322 -17.05 -18.40 25.20
C ALA A 322 -17.60 -19.27 26.36
N LYS A 323 -18.93 -19.42 26.47
CA LYS A 323 -19.68 -20.19 27.45
C LYS A 323 -20.40 -21.37 26.78
N ASP A 324 -21.21 -22.10 27.52
CA ASP A 324 -21.96 -23.27 27.06
C ASP A 324 -23.39 -22.96 26.59
N GLY A 325 -24.09 -23.98 26.10
CA GLY A 325 -25.49 -23.86 25.65
C GLY A 325 -26.49 -23.55 26.73
N ALA A 326 -26.26 -24.00 27.97
CA ALA A 326 -27.11 -23.66 29.11
C ALA A 326 -27.07 -22.15 29.39
N PHE A 327 -25.85 -21.56 29.30
CA PHE A 327 -25.71 -20.09 29.42
C PHE A 327 -26.44 -19.35 28.27
N VAL A 328 -26.35 -19.85 27.04
CA VAL A 328 -27.06 -19.24 25.89
C VAL A 328 -28.58 -19.35 26.09
N ARG A 329 -29.09 -20.48 26.51
CA ARG A 329 -30.51 -20.69 26.80
C ARG A 329 -31.03 -19.68 27.86
N GLU A 330 -30.26 -19.47 28.91
CA GLU A 330 -30.69 -18.59 30.02
C GLU A 330 -30.56 -17.09 29.67
N HIS A 331 -29.52 -16.70 28.96
CA HIS A 331 -29.17 -15.27 28.76
C HIS A 331 -29.57 -14.71 27.40
N PHE A 332 -29.53 -15.53 26.32
CA PHE A 332 -30.00 -15.09 25.02
C PHE A 332 -31.49 -15.31 24.83
N PHE A 333 -32.00 -16.55 25.12
CA PHE A 333 -33.41 -16.89 25.08
C PHE A 333 -34.09 -16.56 26.41
N ASN A 334 -33.96 -15.32 26.88
CA ASN A 334 -34.19 -14.87 28.24
C ASN A 334 -35.65 -14.56 28.57
N THR A 335 -36.59 -14.69 27.62
CA THR A 335 -38.04 -14.53 27.88
C THR A 335 -38.79 -15.88 27.75
N PRO A 336 -39.98 -16.02 28.27
CA PRO A 336 -40.76 -17.25 28.12
C PRO A 336 -41.02 -17.64 26.67
N GLU A 337 -41.31 -16.65 25.82
CA GLU A 337 -41.59 -16.84 24.40
C GLU A 337 -40.34 -17.34 23.65
N LEU A 338 -39.17 -16.74 23.93
CA LEU A 338 -37.91 -17.15 23.34
C LEU A 338 -37.48 -18.55 23.82
N LYS A 339 -37.69 -18.86 25.13
CA LYS A 339 -37.43 -20.20 25.68
C LYS A 339 -38.31 -21.26 25.03
N ALA A 340 -39.59 -20.95 24.78
CA ALA A 340 -40.50 -21.86 24.07
C ALA A 340 -40.05 -22.18 22.63
N MET A 341 -39.41 -21.21 21.93
CA MET A 341 -38.91 -21.46 20.58
C MET A 341 -37.79 -22.53 20.51
N VAL A 342 -37.09 -22.77 21.62
CA VAL A 342 -35.93 -23.70 21.70
C VAL A 342 -36.15 -24.82 22.74
N GLU A 343 -37.39 -25.08 23.16
CA GLU A 343 -37.69 -26.07 24.19
C GLU A 343 -37.28 -27.49 23.77
N ASP A 344 -37.42 -27.79 22.47
CA ASP A 344 -37.08 -29.11 21.88
C ASP A 344 -35.58 -29.26 21.63
N LEU A 345 -34.76 -28.19 21.76
CA LEU A 345 -33.34 -28.26 21.52
C LEU A 345 -32.55 -28.51 22.80
N SER A 346 -31.62 -29.44 22.77
CA SER A 346 -30.63 -29.61 23.85
C SER A 346 -29.69 -28.39 23.96
N ASP A 347 -29.00 -28.26 25.08
CA ASP A 347 -28.01 -27.18 25.24
C ASP A 347 -26.86 -27.30 24.23
N ASP A 348 -26.46 -28.52 23.89
CA ASP A 348 -25.48 -28.78 22.83
C ASP A 348 -25.95 -28.30 21.46
N GLU A 349 -27.20 -28.51 21.10
CA GLU A 349 -27.79 -28.05 19.83
C GLU A 349 -27.91 -26.52 19.80
N ILE A 350 -28.28 -25.89 20.91
CA ILE A 350 -28.28 -24.42 21.04
C ILE A 350 -26.86 -23.86 20.88
N TRP A 351 -25.85 -24.48 21.47
CA TRP A 351 -24.48 -24.03 21.32
C TRP A 351 -23.98 -24.20 19.88
N LYS A 352 -24.46 -25.23 19.15
CA LYS A 352 -24.16 -25.49 17.73
C LYS A 352 -24.88 -24.56 16.77
N LEU A 353 -25.84 -23.75 17.20
CA LEU A 353 -26.37 -22.64 16.39
C LEU A 353 -25.23 -21.70 16.03
N ASN A 354 -24.73 -21.82 14.79
CA ASN A 354 -23.46 -21.23 14.39
C ASN A 354 -23.61 -19.86 13.72
N ARG A 355 -22.50 -19.12 13.63
CA ARG A 355 -22.43 -17.87 12.90
C ARG A 355 -22.30 -18.13 11.40
N GLY A 356 -22.85 -17.22 10.58
CA GLY A 356 -22.97 -17.37 9.14
C GLY A 356 -21.63 -17.52 8.40
N GLY A 357 -20.58 -16.82 8.86
CA GLY A 357 -19.24 -16.94 8.27
C GLY A 357 -18.58 -18.32 8.42
N HIS A 358 -19.16 -19.22 9.24
CA HIS A 358 -18.73 -20.62 9.34
C HIS A 358 -19.64 -21.58 8.54
N ASP A 359 -20.71 -21.08 7.93
CA ASP A 359 -21.63 -21.87 7.13
C ASP A 359 -21.30 -21.76 5.63
N PRO A 360 -20.82 -22.85 4.99
CA PRO A 360 -20.41 -22.81 3.60
C PRO A 360 -21.55 -22.41 2.63
N TYR A 361 -22.79 -22.74 2.93
CA TYR A 361 -23.92 -22.36 2.07
C TYR A 361 -24.16 -20.86 2.11
N LYS A 362 -24.16 -20.27 3.29
CA LYS A 362 -24.36 -18.84 3.47
C LYS A 362 -23.23 -18.03 2.83
N VAL A 363 -21.99 -18.51 2.99
CA VAL A 363 -20.82 -17.87 2.37
C VAL A 363 -20.87 -18.00 0.85
N TYR A 364 -21.22 -19.18 0.34
CA TYR A 364 -21.37 -19.41 -1.10
C TYR A 364 -22.42 -18.47 -1.72
N ALA A 365 -23.60 -18.37 -1.09
CA ALA A 365 -24.65 -17.47 -1.57
C ALA A 365 -24.20 -16.01 -1.60
N ALA A 366 -23.51 -15.55 -0.57
CA ALA A 366 -22.97 -14.18 -0.51
C ALA A 366 -21.90 -13.92 -1.59
N TYR A 367 -20.98 -14.86 -1.83
CA TYR A 367 -19.96 -14.72 -2.88
C TYR A 367 -20.58 -14.78 -4.27
N HIS A 368 -21.57 -15.67 -4.47
CA HIS A 368 -22.30 -15.76 -5.74
C HIS A 368 -23.03 -14.46 -6.07
N GLU A 369 -23.67 -13.85 -5.09
CA GLU A 369 -24.32 -12.54 -5.28
C GLU A 369 -23.27 -11.45 -5.58
N ALA A 370 -22.18 -11.38 -4.81
CA ALA A 370 -21.13 -10.38 -4.95
C ALA A 370 -20.43 -10.40 -6.33
N VAL A 371 -20.14 -11.58 -6.89
CA VAL A 371 -19.47 -11.65 -8.21
C VAL A 371 -20.41 -11.27 -9.37
N ASN A 372 -21.71 -11.39 -9.17
CA ASN A 372 -22.72 -11.07 -10.17
C ASN A 372 -23.27 -9.64 -10.02
N HIS A 373 -23.05 -8.99 -8.87
CA HIS A 373 -23.50 -7.62 -8.63
C HIS A 373 -22.81 -6.64 -9.57
N LYS A 374 -23.56 -5.63 -10.05
CA LYS A 374 -23.09 -4.64 -11.02
C LYS A 374 -23.28 -3.22 -10.50
N GLU A 375 -22.51 -2.31 -11.05
CA GLU A 375 -22.62 -0.87 -10.78
C GLU A 375 -22.23 -0.44 -9.35
N GLN A 376 -21.81 -1.36 -8.47
CA GLN A 376 -21.35 -1.04 -7.12
C GLN A 376 -20.26 -2.02 -6.67
N PRO A 377 -19.28 -1.58 -5.89
CA PRO A 377 -18.44 -2.50 -5.13
C PRO A 377 -19.25 -3.22 -4.05
N THR A 378 -18.85 -4.43 -3.69
CA THR A 378 -19.56 -5.22 -2.67
C THR A 378 -18.70 -5.40 -1.42
N VAL A 379 -19.32 -5.24 -0.24
CA VAL A 379 -18.74 -5.65 1.04
C VAL A 379 -19.59 -6.76 1.66
N ILE A 380 -18.92 -7.83 2.08
CA ILE A 380 -19.51 -8.97 2.79
C ILE A 380 -19.07 -8.88 4.25
N LEU A 381 -20.04 -8.64 5.15
CA LEU A 381 -19.82 -8.60 6.59
C LEU A 381 -20.10 -10.00 7.17
N ALA A 382 -19.04 -10.80 7.29
CA ALA A 382 -19.15 -12.21 7.68
C ALA A 382 -18.89 -12.39 9.18
N LYS A 383 -19.93 -12.65 9.97
CA LYS A 383 -19.83 -12.92 11.40
C LYS A 383 -19.19 -14.28 11.65
N THR A 384 -18.05 -14.29 12.36
CA THR A 384 -17.28 -15.48 12.68
C THR A 384 -16.94 -15.54 14.17
N ILE A 385 -16.17 -16.55 14.58
CA ILE A 385 -15.68 -16.73 15.95
C ILE A 385 -14.16 -16.78 15.91
N LYS A 386 -13.49 -15.89 16.68
CA LYS A 386 -12.03 -15.90 16.78
C LYS A 386 -11.55 -17.21 17.42
N GLY A 387 -10.56 -17.85 16.77
CA GLY A 387 -10.09 -19.14 17.26
C GLY A 387 -11.10 -20.29 17.11
N TYR A 388 -11.99 -20.24 16.12
CA TYR A 388 -13.01 -21.25 15.90
C TYR A 388 -12.44 -22.67 15.88
N GLY A 389 -12.87 -23.49 16.81
CA GLY A 389 -12.45 -24.87 16.95
C GLY A 389 -11.16 -25.11 17.76
N THR A 390 -10.50 -24.08 18.25
CA THR A 390 -9.24 -24.23 19.02
C THR A 390 -9.44 -24.64 20.49
N GLY A 391 -10.63 -25.15 20.85
CA GLY A 391 -10.92 -25.66 22.18
C GLY A 391 -11.12 -24.57 23.22
N ALA A 392 -10.47 -24.68 24.38
CA ALA A 392 -10.66 -23.80 25.53
C ALA A 392 -10.35 -22.29 25.24
N GLY A 393 -9.64 -21.99 24.15
CA GLY A 393 -9.33 -20.61 23.75
C GLY A 393 -10.38 -19.96 22.83
N GLU A 394 -11.35 -20.72 22.30
CA GLU A 394 -12.35 -20.23 21.35
C GLU A 394 -13.15 -19.06 21.94
N ALA A 395 -13.26 -17.97 21.19
CA ALA A 395 -13.94 -16.72 21.55
C ALA A 395 -13.39 -15.97 22.80
N LYS A 396 -12.34 -16.46 23.44
CA LYS A 396 -11.72 -15.78 24.59
C LYS A 396 -10.77 -14.68 24.16
N ASN A 397 -10.57 -13.67 25.00
CA ASN A 397 -9.61 -12.58 24.71
C ASN A 397 -8.17 -13.08 24.59
N THR A 398 -7.84 -14.23 25.19
CA THR A 398 -6.52 -14.88 25.06
C THR A 398 -6.32 -15.68 23.78
N ALA A 399 -7.35 -15.82 22.94
CA ALA A 399 -7.32 -16.64 21.73
C ALA A 399 -6.19 -16.25 20.74
N HIS A 400 -5.84 -14.98 20.69
CA HIS A 400 -4.78 -14.49 19.80
C HIS A 400 -3.38 -14.97 20.20
N ASN A 401 -3.12 -15.01 21.50
CA ASN A 401 -1.81 -15.32 22.09
C ASN A 401 -1.59 -16.79 22.40
N THR A 402 -2.49 -17.68 21.95
CA THR A 402 -2.37 -19.12 22.20
C THR A 402 -1.20 -19.70 21.42
N LYS A 403 -0.03 -19.75 22.06
CA LYS A 403 1.22 -20.33 21.50
C LYS A 403 1.30 -21.84 21.66
N LYS A 404 0.57 -22.41 22.64
CA LYS A 404 0.50 -23.85 22.91
C LYS A 404 -0.95 -24.25 23.08
N VAL A 405 -1.36 -25.32 22.40
CA VAL A 405 -2.64 -25.97 22.60
C VAL A 405 -2.34 -27.20 23.41
N ASP A 406 -3.05 -27.38 24.56
CA ASP A 406 -2.89 -28.60 25.37
C ASP A 406 -3.48 -29.82 24.67
N VAL A 407 -3.10 -31.01 25.13
CA VAL A 407 -3.50 -32.29 24.53
C VAL A 407 -5.03 -32.45 24.52
N GLU A 408 -5.73 -31.96 25.55
CA GLU A 408 -7.19 -32.04 25.62
C GLU A 408 -7.86 -31.13 24.57
N SER A 409 -7.34 -29.93 24.38
CA SER A 409 -7.79 -29.03 23.30
C SER A 409 -7.49 -29.61 21.91
N LEU A 410 -6.35 -30.30 21.73
CA LEU A 410 -6.03 -31.02 20.48
C LEU A 410 -7.01 -32.17 20.21
N LYS A 411 -7.40 -32.92 21.24
CA LYS A 411 -8.44 -33.97 21.12
C LYS A 411 -9.79 -33.37 20.74
N LEU A 412 -10.20 -32.30 21.40
CA LEU A 412 -11.44 -31.59 21.07
C LEU A 412 -11.44 -31.09 19.62
N PHE A 413 -10.30 -30.54 19.15
CA PHE A 413 -10.17 -30.09 17.77
C PHE A 413 -10.27 -31.26 16.79
N ARG A 414 -9.50 -32.35 17.04
CA ARG A 414 -9.54 -33.58 16.24
C ARG A 414 -10.97 -34.12 16.11
N ASP A 415 -11.64 -34.29 17.23
CA ASP A 415 -12.96 -34.89 17.28
C ASP A 415 -14.03 -34.00 16.62
N ARG A 416 -13.94 -32.68 16.81
CA ARG A 416 -14.86 -31.72 16.18
C ARG A 416 -14.77 -31.70 14.66
N PHE A 417 -13.57 -31.90 14.13
CA PHE A 417 -13.28 -31.82 12.69
C PHE A 417 -13.04 -33.19 12.03
N ASP A 418 -13.29 -34.27 12.73
CA ASP A 418 -13.11 -35.66 12.23
C ASP A 418 -11.70 -35.91 11.63
N ILE A 419 -10.65 -35.41 12.33
CA ILE A 419 -9.27 -35.54 11.87
C ILE A 419 -8.76 -36.98 12.14
N PRO A 420 -8.18 -37.69 11.15
CA PRO A 420 -7.78 -39.08 11.28
C PRO A 420 -6.43 -39.26 12.03
N VAL A 421 -6.31 -38.73 13.26
CA VAL A 421 -5.13 -38.84 14.12
C VAL A 421 -5.48 -39.65 15.35
N LYS A 422 -4.68 -40.66 15.69
CA LYS A 422 -4.82 -41.45 16.89
C LYS A 422 -4.34 -40.69 18.12
N ASP A 423 -4.79 -41.12 19.32
CA ASP A 423 -4.42 -40.48 20.57
C ASP A 423 -2.91 -40.45 20.82
N ASP A 424 -2.20 -41.50 20.46
CA ASP A 424 -0.76 -41.68 20.59
C ASP A 424 0.05 -40.89 19.54
N GLU A 425 -0.58 -40.40 18.49
CA GLU A 425 0.03 -39.57 17.42
C GLU A 425 -0.22 -38.07 17.58
N LEU A 426 -1.15 -37.66 18.46
CA LEU A 426 -1.58 -36.28 18.58
C LEU A 426 -0.45 -35.33 18.92
N GLU A 427 0.46 -35.71 19.80
CA GLU A 427 1.62 -34.89 20.22
C GLU A 427 2.63 -34.69 19.09
N ASN A 428 2.65 -35.61 18.11
CA ASN A 428 3.53 -35.49 16.94
C ASN A 428 2.98 -34.54 15.87
N LEU A 429 1.73 -34.13 15.98
CA LEU A 429 1.06 -33.19 15.06
C LEU A 429 1.30 -33.56 13.58
N PRO A 430 0.97 -34.77 13.13
CA PRO A 430 1.27 -35.23 11.77
C PRO A 430 0.58 -34.34 10.73
N PHE A 431 1.24 -34.04 9.61
CA PHE A 431 0.61 -33.41 8.47
C PHE A 431 -0.13 -34.42 7.60
N PHE A 432 -1.24 -33.98 7.02
CA PHE A 432 -2.01 -34.79 6.08
C PHE A 432 -1.94 -34.18 4.68
N LYS A 433 -1.37 -34.92 3.76
CA LYS A 433 -1.39 -34.62 2.33
C LYS A 433 -2.17 -35.72 1.63
N PRO A 434 -3.14 -35.38 0.75
CA PRO A 434 -3.83 -36.39 -0.02
C PRO A 434 -2.85 -37.21 -0.86
N GLU A 435 -3.01 -38.52 -0.86
CA GLU A 435 -2.25 -39.40 -1.75
C GLU A 435 -2.58 -39.09 -3.21
N GLU A 436 -1.59 -39.22 -4.08
CA GLU A 436 -1.79 -39.00 -5.51
C GLU A 436 -2.87 -39.97 -6.06
N GLY A 437 -3.84 -39.41 -6.78
CA GLY A 437 -4.97 -40.17 -7.29
C GLY A 437 -6.08 -40.48 -6.27
N SER A 438 -5.96 -40.06 -5.01
CA SER A 438 -7.06 -40.12 -4.03
C SER A 438 -8.28 -39.28 -4.45
N ALA A 439 -9.42 -39.51 -3.82
CA ALA A 439 -10.63 -38.74 -4.11
C ALA A 439 -10.45 -37.27 -3.76
N GLU A 440 -9.77 -36.97 -2.65
CA GLU A 440 -9.43 -35.60 -2.20
C GLU A 440 -8.51 -34.90 -3.18
N ALA A 441 -7.43 -35.56 -3.64
CA ALA A 441 -6.47 -34.99 -4.58
C ALA A 441 -7.15 -34.69 -5.92
N ARG A 442 -7.99 -35.61 -6.42
CA ARG A 442 -8.78 -35.36 -7.64
C ARG A 442 -9.74 -34.18 -7.47
N TYR A 443 -10.47 -34.11 -6.36
CA TYR A 443 -11.43 -33.04 -6.11
C TYR A 443 -10.74 -31.67 -6.07
N LEU A 444 -9.63 -31.57 -5.35
CA LEU A 444 -8.83 -30.34 -5.28
C LEU A 444 -8.35 -29.89 -6.68
N SER A 445 -7.82 -30.85 -7.45
CA SER A 445 -7.33 -30.58 -8.80
C SER A 445 -8.47 -30.15 -9.75
N GLU A 446 -9.60 -30.85 -9.72
CA GLU A 446 -10.78 -30.52 -10.54
C GLU A 446 -11.32 -29.11 -10.23
N ARG A 447 -11.47 -28.75 -8.94
CA ARG A 447 -11.90 -27.40 -8.53
C ARG A 447 -10.96 -26.32 -9.06
N ARG A 448 -9.65 -26.51 -8.88
CA ARG A 448 -8.66 -25.52 -9.32
C ARG A 448 -8.52 -25.49 -10.86
N THR A 449 -8.60 -26.62 -11.53
CA THR A 449 -8.60 -26.67 -12.99
C THR A 449 -9.81 -25.92 -13.58
N ALA A 450 -10.99 -26.09 -12.99
CA ALA A 450 -12.19 -25.37 -13.41
C ALA A 450 -12.10 -23.85 -13.21
N LEU A 451 -11.20 -23.37 -12.34
CA LEU A 451 -10.94 -21.97 -12.06
C LEU A 451 -9.61 -21.47 -12.68
N GLY A 452 -9.10 -22.16 -13.70
CA GLY A 452 -7.92 -21.76 -14.47
C GLY A 452 -6.57 -22.14 -13.85
N GLY A 453 -6.53 -22.72 -12.66
CA GLY A 453 -5.30 -23.14 -11.99
C GLY A 453 -5.21 -22.70 -10.52
N PHE A 454 -4.01 -22.71 -9.98
CA PHE A 454 -3.77 -22.46 -8.56
C PHE A 454 -3.64 -20.97 -8.23
N VAL A 455 -4.07 -20.59 -7.03
CA VAL A 455 -3.86 -19.27 -6.42
C VAL A 455 -3.46 -19.42 -4.94
N PRO A 456 -2.69 -18.51 -4.34
CA PRO A 456 -2.04 -17.36 -4.98
C PRO A 456 -0.92 -17.79 -5.93
N GLN A 457 -0.69 -17.00 -6.94
CA GLN A 457 0.49 -17.10 -7.80
C GLN A 457 0.88 -15.70 -8.25
N ARG A 458 2.18 -15.48 -8.46
CA ARG A 458 2.71 -14.19 -8.86
C ARG A 458 3.61 -14.34 -10.08
N ARG A 459 3.49 -13.40 -11.01
CA ARG A 459 4.42 -13.25 -12.12
C ARG A 459 5.58 -12.37 -11.68
N ALA A 460 6.79 -12.93 -11.63
CA ALA A 460 7.98 -12.18 -11.22
C ALA A 460 8.51 -11.25 -12.33
N LYS A 461 8.28 -11.59 -13.60
CA LYS A 461 8.73 -10.84 -14.79
C LYS A 461 7.60 -10.75 -15.81
N SER A 462 7.72 -9.77 -16.70
CA SER A 462 6.84 -9.58 -17.85
C SER A 462 7.67 -9.44 -19.12
N PHE A 463 7.10 -9.02 -20.24
CA PHE A 463 7.86 -8.72 -21.45
C PHE A 463 8.68 -7.42 -21.30
N ASN A 464 9.78 -7.34 -22.01
CA ASN A 464 10.65 -6.16 -22.03
C ASN A 464 10.05 -5.07 -22.92
N ILE A 465 10.22 -3.82 -22.50
CA ILE A 465 9.90 -2.65 -23.32
C ILE A 465 11.21 -1.92 -23.57
N PRO A 466 11.56 -1.67 -24.85
CA PRO A 466 12.77 -0.91 -25.19
C PRO A 466 12.70 0.50 -24.59
N THR A 467 13.78 0.91 -23.96
CA THR A 467 13.91 2.28 -23.43
C THR A 467 14.34 3.21 -24.55
N PRO A 468 13.69 4.37 -24.72
CA PRO A 468 14.16 5.38 -25.68
C PRO A 468 15.62 5.75 -25.42
N PRO A 469 16.44 5.86 -26.44
CA PRO A 469 17.84 6.25 -26.27
C PRO A 469 17.93 7.67 -25.70
N LEU A 470 19.01 7.97 -24.99
CA LEU A 470 19.20 9.25 -24.33
C LEU A 470 19.13 10.43 -25.33
N ASP A 471 19.53 10.24 -26.57
CA ASP A 471 19.44 11.23 -27.67
C ASP A 471 18.00 11.70 -27.95
N THR A 472 16.98 10.93 -27.56
CA THR A 472 15.58 11.36 -27.63
C THR A 472 15.34 12.63 -26.80
N LEU A 473 16.15 12.83 -25.76
CA LEU A 473 16.12 13.97 -24.87
C LEU A 473 17.18 15.03 -25.20
N LYS A 474 17.72 15.01 -26.42
CA LYS A 474 18.81 15.90 -26.87
C LYS A 474 18.57 17.37 -26.56
N ALA A 475 17.34 17.87 -26.70
CA ALA A 475 16.99 19.25 -26.38
C ALA A 475 17.19 19.63 -24.90
N ILE A 476 17.19 18.64 -24.01
CA ILE A 476 17.49 18.83 -22.58
C ILE A 476 18.99 18.69 -22.33
N LEU A 477 19.64 17.75 -23.05
CA LEU A 477 21.08 17.53 -22.94
C LEU A 477 21.92 18.71 -23.47
N ASP A 478 21.44 19.40 -24.50
CA ASP A 478 22.10 20.57 -25.09
C ASP A 478 21.92 21.85 -24.23
N GLY A 479 21.12 21.76 -23.16
CA GLY A 479 20.85 22.90 -22.26
C GLY A 479 19.73 23.82 -22.74
N SER A 480 19.54 24.93 -22.03
CA SER A 480 18.43 25.88 -22.28
C SER A 480 18.81 27.12 -23.08
N GLY A 481 20.09 27.28 -23.47
CA GLY A 481 20.63 28.52 -24.05
C GLY A 481 20.44 29.69 -23.07
N ASP A 482 19.91 30.79 -23.56
CA ASP A 482 19.67 31.98 -22.75
C ASP A 482 18.40 31.93 -21.88
N ARG A 483 17.62 30.87 -22.00
CA ARG A 483 16.38 30.72 -21.25
C ARG A 483 16.65 30.14 -19.87
N GLU A 484 16.04 30.73 -18.86
CA GLU A 484 16.01 30.19 -17.51
C GLU A 484 14.82 29.24 -17.36
N ILE A 485 15.09 28.02 -16.93
CA ILE A 485 14.05 27.03 -16.59
C ILE A 485 14.40 26.34 -15.27
N SER A 486 13.38 25.92 -14.55
CA SER A 486 13.53 25.10 -13.34
C SER A 486 13.71 23.62 -13.68
N THR A 487 14.19 22.83 -12.73
CA THR A 487 14.22 21.37 -12.88
C THR A 487 12.83 20.77 -12.94
N THR A 488 11.81 21.40 -12.32
CA THR A 488 10.40 21.03 -12.51
C THR A 488 9.98 21.16 -13.98
N MET A 489 10.32 22.29 -14.63
CA MET A 489 10.03 22.47 -16.06
C MET A 489 10.86 21.55 -16.96
N ALA A 490 12.09 21.23 -16.56
CA ALA A 490 12.89 20.22 -17.27
C ALA A 490 12.21 18.84 -17.20
N PHE A 491 11.70 18.45 -16.02
CA PHE A 491 10.92 17.23 -15.86
C PHE A 491 9.68 17.20 -16.75
N VAL A 492 8.88 18.26 -16.76
CA VAL A 492 7.68 18.34 -17.61
C VAL A 492 8.03 18.19 -19.08
N ARG A 493 9.14 18.78 -19.56
CA ARG A 493 9.60 18.65 -20.93
C ARG A 493 10.09 17.23 -21.26
N ILE A 494 10.80 16.58 -20.33
CA ILE A 494 11.22 15.18 -20.45
C ILE A 494 9.96 14.30 -20.58
N LEU A 495 9.00 14.44 -19.67
CA LEU A 495 7.77 13.66 -19.68
C LEU A 495 6.98 13.90 -20.99
N ALA A 496 6.83 15.17 -21.41
CA ALA A 496 6.16 15.54 -22.66
C ALA A 496 6.86 14.96 -23.91
N GLN A 497 8.15 14.70 -23.86
CA GLN A 497 8.87 14.03 -24.94
C GLN A 497 8.69 12.51 -24.88
N LEU A 498 8.77 11.91 -23.70
CA LEU A 498 8.65 10.47 -23.51
C LEU A 498 7.25 9.94 -23.87
N VAL A 499 6.18 10.68 -23.58
CA VAL A 499 4.80 10.28 -23.94
C VAL A 499 4.54 10.25 -25.46
N LYS A 500 5.45 10.78 -26.28
CA LYS A 500 5.37 10.70 -27.75
C LYS A 500 5.98 9.42 -28.31
N ASP A 501 6.76 8.71 -27.53
CA ASP A 501 7.33 7.44 -27.95
C ASP A 501 6.21 6.41 -28.16
N LYS A 502 6.34 5.61 -29.22
CA LYS A 502 5.27 4.68 -29.63
C LYS A 502 5.14 3.45 -28.74
N GLU A 503 6.25 3.02 -28.13
CA GLU A 503 6.31 1.81 -27.31
C GLU A 503 6.06 2.13 -25.84
N ILE A 504 6.83 3.04 -25.27
CA ILE A 504 6.74 3.37 -23.85
C ILE A 504 5.71 4.47 -23.55
N GLY A 505 5.49 5.39 -24.48
CA GLY A 505 4.61 6.54 -24.28
C GLY A 505 3.20 6.18 -23.79
N PRO A 506 2.49 5.23 -24.41
CA PRO A 506 1.17 4.77 -23.93
C PRO A 506 1.20 4.13 -22.55
N ARG A 507 2.37 3.69 -22.07
CA ARG A 507 2.56 3.00 -20.79
C ARG A 507 3.00 3.92 -19.66
N ILE A 508 3.33 5.16 -19.96
CA ILE A 508 3.60 6.19 -18.95
C ILE A 508 2.28 6.56 -18.27
N VAL A 509 2.28 6.57 -16.95
CA VAL A 509 1.13 6.93 -16.13
C VAL A 509 1.48 8.13 -15.25
N PRO A 510 1.19 9.37 -15.69
CA PRO A 510 1.31 10.53 -14.81
C PRO A 510 0.27 10.46 -13.70
N ILE A 511 0.71 10.61 -12.45
CA ILE A 511 -0.16 10.59 -11.26
C ILE A 511 0.04 11.90 -10.52
N ILE A 512 -1.05 12.60 -10.20
CA ILE A 512 -1.02 13.96 -9.65
C ILE A 512 -2.10 14.10 -8.56
N PRO A 513 -1.78 14.68 -7.40
CA PRO A 513 -2.76 14.98 -6.36
C PRO A 513 -3.28 16.43 -6.48
N ASP A 514 -4.02 16.75 -7.55
CA ASP A 514 -4.67 18.07 -7.79
C ASP A 514 -3.72 19.28 -7.97
N GLU A 515 -2.49 19.05 -8.45
CA GLU A 515 -1.46 20.11 -8.49
C GLU A 515 -0.79 20.24 -9.86
N ALA A 516 -1.43 19.76 -10.92
CA ALA A 516 -0.87 19.80 -12.26
C ALA A 516 -0.49 21.21 -12.73
N ARG A 517 -1.30 22.23 -12.40
CA ARG A 517 -1.03 23.62 -12.78
C ARG A 517 0.16 24.20 -12.01
N THR A 518 0.32 23.85 -10.75
CA THR A 518 1.49 24.24 -9.93
C THR A 518 2.79 23.70 -10.50
N PHE A 519 2.76 22.50 -11.05
CA PHE A 519 3.94 21.87 -11.66
C PHE A 519 4.11 22.20 -13.15
N GLY A 520 3.20 23.01 -13.75
CA GLY A 520 3.25 23.35 -15.17
C GLY A 520 2.88 22.20 -16.10
N MET A 521 2.09 21.23 -15.63
CA MET A 521 1.65 20.05 -16.38
C MET A 521 0.31 20.22 -17.08
N GLU A 522 -0.39 21.36 -16.91
CA GLU A 522 -1.71 21.60 -17.50
C GLU A 522 -1.73 21.48 -19.04
N GLY A 523 -0.60 21.69 -19.69
CA GLY A 523 -0.45 21.46 -21.13
C GLY A 523 -0.68 20.00 -21.55
N MET A 524 -0.56 19.05 -20.64
CA MET A 524 -0.79 17.63 -20.89
C MET A 524 -2.28 17.24 -20.82
N PHE A 525 -3.16 18.04 -20.20
CA PHE A 525 -4.58 17.73 -20.09
C PHE A 525 -5.24 17.51 -21.45
N ARG A 526 -4.93 18.37 -22.42
CA ARG A 526 -5.47 18.23 -23.76
C ARG A 526 -4.86 17.07 -24.54
N GLN A 527 -3.56 16.81 -24.34
CA GLN A 527 -2.84 15.78 -25.08
C GLN A 527 -3.17 14.38 -24.58
N LEU A 528 -3.18 14.18 -23.27
CA LEU A 528 -3.27 12.87 -22.64
C LEU A 528 -4.67 12.59 -22.09
N GLY A 529 -5.42 13.63 -21.70
CA GLY A 529 -6.66 13.51 -20.97
C GLY A 529 -6.47 13.06 -19.52
N ILE A 530 -7.36 13.51 -18.65
CA ILE A 530 -7.47 13.04 -17.27
C ILE A 530 -8.43 11.85 -17.29
N TYR A 531 -8.03 10.76 -16.66
CA TYR A 531 -8.87 9.57 -16.61
C TYR A 531 -10.13 9.80 -15.78
N SER A 532 -11.28 9.49 -16.38
CA SER A 532 -12.55 9.42 -15.70
C SER A 532 -13.32 8.20 -16.21
N SER A 533 -13.77 7.33 -15.30
CA SER A 533 -14.47 6.08 -15.65
C SER A 533 -15.75 6.31 -16.48
N VAL A 534 -16.34 7.49 -16.37
CA VAL A 534 -17.57 7.90 -17.08
C VAL A 534 -17.33 8.94 -18.19
N GLY A 535 -16.08 9.37 -18.39
CA GLY A 535 -15.74 10.49 -19.27
C GLY A 535 -16.16 11.83 -18.69
N GLN A 536 -16.29 12.85 -19.54
CA GLN A 536 -16.67 14.21 -19.14
C GLN A 536 -18.14 14.50 -19.43
N LEU A 537 -18.96 14.54 -18.39
CA LEU A 537 -20.42 14.71 -18.48
C LEU A 537 -20.87 16.18 -18.46
N TYR A 538 -19.92 17.12 -18.40
CA TYR A 538 -20.16 18.56 -18.33
C TYR A 538 -19.26 19.30 -19.31
N GLU A 539 -19.61 20.55 -19.63
CA GLU A 539 -18.74 21.44 -20.37
C GLU A 539 -17.81 22.16 -19.40
N PRO A 540 -16.46 22.03 -19.55
CA PRO A 540 -15.54 22.69 -18.65
C PRO A 540 -15.59 24.21 -18.81
N VAL A 541 -15.52 24.95 -17.69
CA VAL A 541 -15.61 26.43 -17.68
C VAL A 541 -14.44 27.09 -18.40
N ASP A 542 -13.34 26.39 -18.59
CA ASP A 542 -12.13 26.86 -19.28
C ASP A 542 -12.00 26.32 -20.72
N LYS A 543 -13.09 25.80 -21.32
CA LYS A 543 -13.11 25.18 -22.67
C LYS A 543 -12.52 26.07 -23.76
N ASP A 544 -12.66 27.39 -23.62
CA ASP A 544 -12.09 28.36 -24.56
C ASP A 544 -10.57 28.57 -24.42
N GLN A 545 -9.96 28.01 -23.37
CA GLN A 545 -8.53 28.05 -23.15
C GLN A 545 -7.82 26.94 -23.93
N VAL A 546 -6.56 27.20 -24.33
CA VAL A 546 -5.72 26.20 -25.05
C VAL A 546 -5.45 24.95 -24.20
N MET A 547 -5.36 25.14 -22.87
CA MET A 547 -5.02 24.11 -21.88
C MET A 547 -6.16 23.91 -20.89
N PHE A 548 -7.35 23.57 -21.41
CA PHE A 548 -8.53 23.34 -20.57
C PHE A 548 -8.51 21.99 -19.88
N TYR A 549 -9.27 21.89 -18.79
CA TYR A 549 -9.44 20.67 -18.02
C TYR A 549 -10.27 19.64 -18.84
N LYS A 550 -9.63 18.54 -19.23
CA LYS A 550 -10.24 17.53 -20.09
C LYS A 550 -10.23 16.16 -19.42
N GLU A 551 -11.40 15.65 -19.13
CA GLU A 551 -11.63 14.26 -18.69
C GLU A 551 -11.98 13.35 -19.87
N ASP A 552 -11.52 12.09 -19.80
CA ASP A 552 -11.75 11.10 -20.85
C ASP A 552 -11.66 9.68 -20.26
N GLN A 553 -12.51 8.75 -20.70
CA GLN A 553 -12.38 7.33 -20.31
C GLN A 553 -11.02 6.73 -20.72
N LYS A 554 -10.46 7.21 -21.81
CA LYS A 554 -9.12 6.80 -22.27
C LYS A 554 -8.02 7.74 -21.78
N GLY A 555 -8.36 8.64 -20.86
CA GLY A 555 -7.39 9.55 -20.24
C GLY A 555 -6.21 8.81 -19.67
N GLN A 556 -5.02 9.40 -19.80
CA GLN A 556 -3.77 8.78 -19.37
C GLN A 556 -3.32 9.27 -18.00
N ILE A 557 -3.72 10.48 -17.61
CA ILE A 557 -3.36 11.10 -16.34
C ILE A 557 -4.32 10.59 -15.26
N LEU A 558 -3.76 10.12 -14.15
CA LEU A 558 -4.52 9.85 -12.92
C LEU A 558 -4.42 11.08 -12.03
N GLU A 559 -5.50 11.86 -11.98
CA GLU A 559 -5.66 12.98 -11.06
C GLU A 559 -6.48 12.52 -9.86
N GLU A 560 -5.80 12.40 -8.71
CA GLU A 560 -6.36 11.67 -7.55
C GLU A 560 -7.06 12.58 -6.55
N GLY A 561 -7.02 13.91 -6.78
CA GLY A 561 -7.45 14.91 -5.83
C GLY A 561 -6.44 15.11 -4.70
N ILE A 562 -6.76 15.94 -3.70
CA ILE A 562 -5.90 16.19 -2.55
C ILE A 562 -5.84 14.94 -1.66
N ASN A 563 -5.14 13.93 -2.16
CA ASN A 563 -5.12 12.58 -1.59
C ASN A 563 -3.82 11.84 -1.93
N GLU A 564 -2.76 12.13 -1.21
CA GLU A 564 -1.45 11.51 -1.42
C GLU A 564 -1.47 10.01 -1.15
N ALA A 565 -2.28 9.55 -0.20
CA ALA A 565 -2.43 8.11 0.08
C ALA A 565 -3.06 7.37 -1.10
N GLY A 566 -4.08 7.96 -1.74
CA GLY A 566 -4.68 7.42 -2.96
C GLY A 566 -3.72 7.47 -4.15
N ALA A 567 -3.02 8.60 -4.34
CA ALA A 567 -2.03 8.74 -5.40
C ALA A 567 -0.90 7.72 -5.27
N MET A 568 -0.41 7.48 -4.03
CA MET A 568 0.60 6.45 -3.78
C MET A 568 0.07 5.03 -4.00
N SER A 569 -1.20 4.78 -3.69
CA SER A 569 -1.84 3.49 -3.97
C SER A 569 -2.01 3.26 -5.49
N SER A 570 -2.34 4.30 -6.25
CA SER A 570 -2.33 4.28 -7.73
C SER A 570 -0.92 4.03 -8.29
N PHE A 571 0.11 4.63 -7.68
CA PHE A 571 1.50 4.37 -8.04
C PHE A 571 1.88 2.91 -7.85
N ILE A 572 1.48 2.31 -6.72
CA ILE A 572 1.71 0.88 -6.45
C ILE A 572 0.96 0.02 -7.49
N ALA A 573 -0.31 0.31 -7.75
CA ALA A 573 -1.11 -0.44 -8.71
C ALA A 573 -0.52 -0.40 -10.12
N ALA A 574 -0.12 0.78 -10.59
CA ALA A 574 0.52 0.96 -11.89
C ALA A 574 1.90 0.30 -11.95
N GLY A 575 2.74 0.51 -10.94
CA GLY A 575 4.10 0.00 -10.89
C GLY A 575 4.22 -1.51 -10.66
N THR A 576 3.15 -2.17 -10.19
CA THR A 576 3.06 -3.63 -10.05
C THR A 576 2.27 -4.30 -11.18
N SER A 577 1.75 -3.55 -12.15
CA SER A 577 0.91 -4.08 -13.22
C SER A 577 1.64 -5.08 -14.15
N TYR A 578 2.97 -5.04 -14.21
CA TYR A 578 3.76 -6.08 -14.86
C TYR A 578 3.51 -7.46 -14.26
N SER A 579 3.31 -7.50 -12.95
CA SER A 579 3.04 -8.73 -12.19
C SER A 579 1.55 -9.09 -12.19
N SER A 580 0.68 -8.12 -11.85
CA SER A 580 -0.75 -8.37 -11.69
C SER A 580 -1.50 -8.57 -13.00
N HIS A 581 -1.10 -7.88 -14.08
CA HIS A 581 -1.82 -7.88 -15.36
C HIS A 581 -0.97 -8.28 -16.57
N ASN A 582 0.31 -8.63 -16.36
CA ASN A 582 1.28 -8.81 -17.46
C ASN A 582 1.35 -7.60 -18.40
N GLN A 583 1.15 -6.41 -17.86
CA GLN A 583 1.20 -5.14 -18.57
C GLN A 583 2.18 -4.20 -17.86
N PRO A 584 3.46 -4.16 -18.26
CA PRO A 584 4.40 -3.22 -17.67
C PRO A 584 3.93 -1.79 -17.93
N MET A 585 3.65 -1.06 -16.85
CA MET A 585 3.35 0.37 -16.87
C MET A 585 4.42 1.11 -16.11
N LEU A 586 4.61 2.38 -16.40
CA LEU A 586 5.64 3.21 -15.80
C LEU A 586 5.02 4.46 -15.19
N PRO A 587 4.65 4.42 -13.91
CA PRO A 587 4.09 5.57 -13.23
C PRO A 587 5.14 6.63 -12.93
N PHE A 588 4.74 7.89 -13.10
CA PHE A 588 5.41 9.10 -12.64
C PHE A 588 4.46 9.83 -11.71
N TYR A 589 4.68 9.67 -10.40
CA TYR A 589 3.87 10.34 -9.39
C TYR A 589 4.60 11.58 -8.91
N ILE A 590 4.07 12.77 -9.24
CA ILE A 590 4.59 14.07 -8.79
C ILE A 590 3.74 14.61 -7.64
N PHE A 591 4.39 15.11 -6.61
CA PHE A 591 3.76 15.64 -5.40
C PHE A 591 4.68 16.69 -4.74
N TYR A 592 4.17 17.51 -3.84
CA TYR A 592 5.02 18.33 -2.97
C TYR A 592 5.93 17.44 -2.13
N SER A 593 7.24 17.60 -2.24
CA SER A 593 8.22 16.74 -1.56
C SER A 593 8.00 16.69 -0.04
N MET A 594 7.55 17.78 0.55
CA MET A 594 7.21 17.87 1.99
C MET A 594 6.08 16.93 2.38
N PHE A 595 5.10 16.68 1.51
CA PHE A 595 3.93 15.83 1.79
C PHE A 595 4.06 14.40 1.28
N GLY A 596 5.27 14.00 0.89
CA GLY A 596 5.58 12.64 0.48
C GLY A 596 5.84 11.70 1.67
N PHE A 597 7.08 11.28 1.85
CA PHE A 597 7.46 10.22 2.78
C PHE A 597 7.01 10.42 4.23
N GLN A 598 6.95 11.65 4.73
CA GLN A 598 6.47 11.89 6.08
C GLN A 598 4.95 11.69 6.23
N ARG A 599 4.17 11.79 5.15
CA ARG A 599 2.71 11.63 5.16
C ARG A 599 2.28 10.23 4.76
N ILE A 600 2.98 9.62 3.82
CA ILE A 600 2.66 8.32 3.23
C ILE A 600 3.79 7.30 3.38
N GLY A 601 4.60 7.42 4.43
CA GLY A 601 5.81 6.59 4.61
C GLY A 601 5.52 5.10 4.60
N ASP A 602 4.43 4.66 5.23
CA ASP A 602 4.03 3.25 5.25
C ASP A 602 3.63 2.74 3.85
N LEU A 603 2.87 3.53 3.07
CA LEU A 603 2.57 3.21 1.67
C LEU A 603 3.82 3.23 0.79
N ALA A 604 4.76 4.14 1.04
CA ALA A 604 6.03 4.16 0.32
C ALA A 604 6.88 2.93 0.64
N TRP A 605 6.88 2.48 1.90
CA TRP A 605 7.48 1.21 2.28
C TRP A 605 6.77 0.02 1.61
N ALA A 606 5.42 0.02 1.61
CA ALA A 606 4.62 -1.00 0.93
C ALA A 606 4.89 -1.06 -0.58
N ALA A 607 5.21 0.08 -1.23
CA ALA A 607 5.67 0.07 -2.61
C ALA A 607 6.98 -0.72 -2.78
N GLY A 608 7.91 -0.57 -1.83
CA GLY A 608 9.13 -1.36 -1.77
C GLY A 608 8.83 -2.85 -1.62
N ASP A 609 8.01 -3.20 -0.64
CA ASP A 609 7.59 -4.57 -0.35
C ASP A 609 6.85 -5.23 -1.53
N SER A 610 6.04 -4.45 -2.25
CA SER A 610 5.28 -4.90 -3.42
C SER A 610 6.14 -5.07 -4.68
N ARG A 611 7.43 -4.71 -4.63
CA ARG A 611 8.35 -4.72 -5.79
C ARG A 611 7.85 -3.79 -6.91
N THR A 612 7.36 -2.62 -6.51
CA THR A 612 6.83 -1.58 -7.42
C THR A 612 7.95 -0.99 -8.27
N ARG A 613 7.65 -0.64 -9.52
CA ARG A 613 8.55 0.02 -10.47
C ARG A 613 7.96 1.36 -10.88
N GLY A 614 8.76 2.42 -10.90
CA GLY A 614 8.28 3.76 -11.29
C GLY A 614 9.11 4.89 -10.69
N PHE A 615 8.62 6.11 -10.87
CA PHE A 615 9.28 7.33 -10.42
C PHE A 615 8.36 8.13 -9.50
N LEU A 616 8.85 8.39 -8.30
CA LEU A 616 8.30 9.40 -7.38
C LEU A 616 9.05 10.70 -7.62
N ILE A 617 8.33 11.77 -7.90
CA ILE A 617 8.91 13.08 -8.19
C ILE A 617 8.51 14.04 -7.08
N GLY A 618 9.46 14.37 -6.21
CA GLY A 618 9.29 15.35 -5.15
C GLY A 618 9.40 16.77 -5.72
N GLY A 619 8.27 17.37 -6.02
CA GLY A 619 8.20 18.76 -6.52
C GLY A 619 8.35 19.78 -5.41
N THR A 620 8.63 21.03 -5.77
CA THR A 620 8.82 22.16 -4.84
C THR A 620 9.81 21.85 -3.70
N ALA A 621 10.83 21.06 -4.02
CA ALA A 621 11.80 20.58 -3.05
C ALA A 621 12.83 21.65 -2.65
N GLY A 622 13.56 21.37 -1.58
CA GLY A 622 14.61 22.24 -1.05
C GLY A 622 14.11 23.31 -0.08
N ARG A 623 14.65 23.30 1.13
CA ARG A 623 14.17 24.15 2.22
C ARG A 623 14.32 25.64 1.94
N THR A 624 15.35 26.07 1.22
CA THR A 624 15.55 27.47 0.86
C THR A 624 15.03 27.82 -0.52
N THR A 625 14.80 26.81 -1.36
CA THR A 625 14.46 27.02 -2.76
C THR A 625 12.98 27.32 -2.97
N LEU A 626 12.10 26.79 -2.13
CA LEU A 626 10.66 27.05 -2.22
C LEU A 626 10.28 28.48 -1.87
N ASN A 627 11.06 29.17 -1.06
CA ASN A 627 10.91 30.57 -0.66
C ASN A 627 9.66 30.89 0.20
N GLY A 628 8.82 31.85 -0.22
CA GLY A 628 7.79 32.49 0.59
C GLY A 628 6.69 31.60 1.18
N GLU A 629 6.48 30.40 0.71
CA GLU A 629 5.48 29.46 1.24
C GLU A 629 5.79 28.98 2.67
N GLY A 630 7.07 28.84 2.99
CA GLY A 630 7.56 28.72 4.35
C GLY A 630 7.37 27.37 5.02
N LEU A 631 7.26 27.45 6.31
CA LEU A 631 7.49 26.43 7.35
C LEU A 631 6.96 25.04 7.04
N GLN A 632 5.72 24.89 6.60
CA GLN A 632 5.05 23.60 6.40
C GLN A 632 5.27 23.01 5.01
N HIS A 633 5.81 23.77 4.06
CA HIS A 633 6.03 23.32 2.68
C HIS A 633 7.50 23.09 2.35
N GLU A 634 8.42 23.60 3.14
CA GLU A 634 9.86 23.57 2.90
C GLU A 634 10.47 22.24 3.37
N ASP A 635 10.65 21.32 2.43
CA ASP A 635 11.28 20.02 2.67
C ASP A 635 12.80 20.14 2.84
N GLY A 636 13.32 19.54 3.89
CA GLY A 636 14.75 19.40 4.13
C GLY A 636 15.16 17.98 4.54
N HIS A 637 14.28 16.97 4.43
CA HIS A 637 14.50 15.63 5.03
C HIS A 637 14.01 14.44 4.21
N SER A 638 13.27 14.65 3.13
CA SER A 638 12.62 13.58 2.37
C SER A 638 13.59 12.52 1.83
N HIS A 639 14.78 12.91 1.40
CA HIS A 639 15.82 11.97 0.93
C HIS A 639 16.30 11.01 2.02
N LEU A 640 16.33 11.44 3.29
CA LEU A 640 16.70 10.58 4.40
C LEU A 640 15.62 9.55 4.71
N LEU A 641 14.34 9.95 4.63
CA LEU A 641 13.21 9.04 4.78
C LEU A 641 13.17 8.02 3.62
N ALA A 642 13.36 8.48 2.40
CA ALA A 642 13.41 7.62 1.22
C ALA A 642 14.57 6.61 1.28
N ALA A 643 15.73 7.00 1.82
CA ALA A 643 16.90 6.13 1.97
C ALA A 643 16.67 4.94 2.91
N THR A 644 15.64 4.97 3.74
CA THR A 644 15.28 3.85 4.62
C THR A 644 14.70 2.66 3.82
N ILE A 645 14.12 2.91 2.65
CA ILE A 645 13.49 1.87 1.82
C ILE A 645 14.55 1.19 0.94
N PRO A 646 14.77 -0.12 1.06
CA PRO A 646 15.95 -0.80 0.49
C PRO A 646 16.09 -0.70 -1.04
N ASN A 647 14.99 -0.70 -1.76
CA ASN A 647 14.96 -0.65 -3.23
C ASN A 647 14.53 0.72 -3.80
N CYS A 648 14.45 1.75 -2.99
CA CYS A 648 14.25 3.14 -3.43
C CYS A 648 15.59 3.78 -3.78
N ARG A 649 15.74 4.28 -5.01
CA ARG A 649 16.91 5.02 -5.50
C ARG A 649 16.61 6.50 -5.46
N THR A 650 17.45 7.30 -4.80
CA THR A 650 17.12 8.72 -4.59
C THR A 650 18.14 9.64 -5.24
N TYR A 651 17.66 10.71 -5.88
CA TYR A 651 18.49 11.67 -6.59
C TYR A 651 17.98 13.11 -6.37
N ASP A 652 18.93 14.05 -6.26
CA ASP A 652 18.69 15.50 -6.12
C ASP A 652 19.45 16.25 -7.24
N PRO A 653 18.97 16.19 -8.51
CA PRO A 653 19.64 16.79 -9.63
C PRO A 653 19.59 18.30 -9.62
N THR A 654 20.68 18.94 -10.06
CA THR A 654 20.77 20.40 -10.28
C THR A 654 20.32 20.77 -11.69
N TYR A 655 20.65 19.96 -12.68
CA TYR A 655 20.45 20.30 -14.08
C TYR A 655 19.52 19.33 -14.80
N GLY A 656 18.87 19.83 -15.84
CA GLY A 656 17.93 19.04 -16.65
C GLY A 656 18.59 17.83 -17.30
N TYR A 657 19.85 17.91 -17.72
CA TYR A 657 20.56 16.77 -18.30
C TYR A 657 20.83 15.67 -17.25
N GLU A 658 21.10 16.04 -16.00
CA GLU A 658 21.24 15.06 -14.91
C GLU A 658 19.93 14.29 -14.73
N LEU A 659 18.82 15.03 -14.70
CA LEU A 659 17.47 14.47 -14.59
C LEU A 659 17.16 13.53 -15.78
N ALA A 660 17.52 13.93 -17.00
CA ALA A 660 17.33 13.13 -18.20
C ALA A 660 18.10 11.79 -18.15
N VAL A 661 19.37 11.83 -17.72
CA VAL A 661 20.21 10.64 -17.55
C VAL A 661 19.64 9.71 -16.48
N ILE A 662 19.23 10.23 -15.32
CA ILE A 662 18.69 9.45 -14.22
C ILE A 662 17.38 8.76 -14.63
N ILE A 663 16.47 9.49 -15.29
CA ILE A 663 15.18 8.93 -15.73
C ILE A 663 15.42 7.85 -16.80
N GLN A 664 16.28 8.10 -17.77
CA GLN A 664 16.59 7.14 -18.83
C GLN A 664 17.22 5.85 -18.27
N ASP A 665 18.20 5.96 -17.38
CA ASP A 665 18.82 4.81 -16.69
C ASP A 665 17.79 4.03 -15.85
N GLY A 666 16.94 4.75 -15.12
CA GLY A 666 15.86 4.15 -14.33
C GLY A 666 14.84 3.41 -15.18
N MET A 667 14.42 3.98 -16.30
CA MET A 667 13.55 3.29 -17.26
C MET A 667 14.21 2.00 -17.74
N LYS A 668 15.47 2.04 -18.18
CA LYS A 668 16.21 0.87 -18.65
C LYS A 668 16.24 -0.24 -17.59
N LYS A 669 16.59 0.09 -16.36
CA LYS A 669 16.63 -0.87 -15.26
C LYS A 669 15.27 -1.52 -14.99
N MET A 670 14.18 -0.75 -15.06
CA MET A 670 12.84 -1.25 -14.75
C MET A 670 12.17 -1.98 -15.92
N THR A 671 12.36 -1.52 -17.16
CA THR A 671 11.62 -2.04 -18.32
C THR A 671 12.41 -3.05 -19.16
N GLU A 672 13.73 -2.92 -19.28
CA GLU A 672 14.59 -3.86 -20.01
C GLU A 672 15.23 -4.89 -19.08
N GLU A 673 15.88 -4.43 -18.00
CA GLU A 673 16.58 -5.31 -17.07
C GLU A 673 15.60 -5.91 -16.02
N GLN A 674 14.40 -5.39 -15.94
CA GLN A 674 13.33 -5.81 -15.04
C GLN A 674 13.76 -5.90 -13.56
N GLN A 675 14.55 -4.90 -13.14
CA GLN A 675 14.90 -4.73 -11.74
C GLN A 675 13.71 -4.18 -10.94
N ASP A 676 13.50 -4.72 -9.75
CA ASP A 676 12.45 -4.29 -8.83
C ASP A 676 12.95 -3.14 -7.96
N VAL A 677 13.07 -1.98 -8.60
CA VAL A 677 13.47 -0.72 -7.98
C VAL A 677 12.48 0.37 -8.38
N PHE A 678 12.37 1.38 -7.54
CA PHE A 678 11.71 2.63 -7.88
C PHE A 678 12.59 3.80 -7.49
N TYR A 679 12.32 4.94 -8.09
CA TYR A 679 13.15 6.13 -7.94
C TYR A 679 12.39 7.21 -7.17
N TYR A 680 13.11 7.95 -6.33
CA TYR A 680 12.68 9.22 -5.78
C TYR A 680 13.62 10.31 -6.27
N ILE A 681 13.08 11.26 -7.02
CA ILE A 681 13.86 12.35 -7.62
C ILE A 681 13.22 13.67 -7.21
N THR A 682 14.01 14.57 -6.62
CA THR A 682 13.54 15.90 -6.29
C THR A 682 13.69 16.87 -7.46
N VAL A 683 12.69 17.72 -7.63
CA VAL A 683 12.70 18.81 -8.61
C VAL A 683 12.25 20.11 -7.95
N MET A 684 12.84 21.20 -8.38
CA MET A 684 12.75 22.51 -7.73
C MET A 684 12.15 23.55 -8.65
N ASN A 685 11.55 24.62 -8.07
CA ASN A 685 10.84 25.66 -8.80
C ASN A 685 11.67 26.91 -9.10
N GLU A 686 12.94 26.96 -8.70
CA GLU A 686 13.85 28.06 -9.08
C GLU A 686 14.30 27.93 -10.52
N SER A 687 14.13 29.02 -11.32
CA SER A 687 14.57 29.04 -12.71
C SER A 687 15.98 29.59 -12.83
N TYR A 688 16.78 28.94 -13.68
CA TYR A 688 18.14 29.34 -14.04
C TYR A 688 18.55 28.74 -15.39
N GLN A 689 19.63 29.26 -15.98
CA GLN A 689 20.18 28.71 -17.21
C GLN A 689 20.64 27.25 -16.98
N GLN A 690 20.21 26.39 -17.88
CA GLN A 690 20.60 24.99 -17.86
C GLN A 690 21.78 24.82 -18.85
N PRO A 691 22.97 24.44 -18.39
CA PRO A 691 24.10 24.21 -19.29
C PRO A 691 23.92 22.92 -20.09
N ALA A 692 24.70 22.77 -21.15
CA ALA A 692 24.82 21.49 -21.84
C ALA A 692 25.53 20.46 -20.98
N MET A 693 25.20 19.19 -21.18
CA MET A 693 25.81 18.08 -20.44
C MET A 693 27.31 18.00 -20.75
N PRO A 694 28.19 17.99 -19.72
CA PRO A 694 29.62 17.79 -19.93
C PRO A 694 29.92 16.40 -20.53
N ALA A 695 30.88 16.34 -21.44
CA ALA A 695 31.28 15.06 -22.02
C ALA A 695 31.80 14.09 -20.94
N GLY A 696 31.29 12.86 -20.95
CA GLY A 696 31.67 11.83 -20.00
C GLY A 696 31.03 11.91 -18.63
N ALA A 697 30.12 12.85 -18.39
CA ALA A 697 29.43 13.01 -17.08
C ALA A 697 28.40 11.89 -16.79
N GLU A 698 27.89 11.19 -17.81
CA GLU A 698 26.77 10.25 -17.72
C GLU A 698 26.96 9.21 -16.61
N GLU A 699 28.10 8.54 -16.54
CA GLU A 699 28.35 7.51 -15.53
C GLU A 699 28.43 8.08 -14.12
N GLY A 700 29.05 9.26 -13.96
CA GLY A 700 29.13 9.93 -12.66
C GLY A 700 27.77 10.40 -12.17
N ILE A 701 26.90 10.87 -13.07
CA ILE A 701 25.52 11.25 -12.76
C ILE A 701 24.77 10.05 -12.17
N LYS A 702 24.88 8.87 -12.79
CA LYS A 702 24.22 7.64 -12.33
C LYS A 702 24.78 7.11 -11.00
N LYS A 703 26.10 7.26 -10.79
CA LYS A 703 26.79 6.81 -9.57
C LYS A 703 26.65 7.78 -8.39
N GLY A 704 26.19 9.00 -8.62
CA GLY A 704 25.88 9.95 -7.57
C GLY A 704 26.75 11.19 -7.51
N MET A 705 27.89 11.27 -8.20
CA MET A 705 28.69 12.50 -8.32
C MET A 705 29.61 12.50 -9.53
N TYR A 706 29.94 13.69 -10.01
CA TYR A 706 30.94 13.88 -11.07
C TYR A 706 31.62 15.25 -10.94
N LEU A 707 32.85 15.36 -11.47
CA LEU A 707 33.60 16.63 -11.53
C LEU A 707 32.96 17.55 -12.55
N LEU A 708 32.38 18.66 -12.10
CA LEU A 708 31.75 19.66 -12.94
C LEU A 708 32.73 20.73 -13.42
N GLU A 709 33.57 21.23 -12.52
CA GLU A 709 34.58 22.24 -12.82
C GLU A 709 35.93 21.84 -12.18
N GLU A 710 36.99 21.82 -12.96
CA GLU A 710 38.35 21.58 -12.50
C GLU A 710 39.14 22.88 -12.48
N ASP A 711 39.81 23.17 -11.37
CA ASP A 711 40.71 24.35 -11.29
C ASP A 711 42.15 23.92 -11.50
N ASN A 712 42.64 24.13 -12.70
CA ASN A 712 44.01 23.78 -13.13
C ASN A 712 45.02 24.91 -12.87
N ARG A 713 44.65 25.98 -12.14
CA ARG A 713 45.57 27.08 -11.83
C ARG A 713 46.57 26.66 -10.74
N GLU A 714 47.78 27.25 -10.83
CA GLU A 714 48.72 27.17 -9.71
C GLU A 714 48.22 28.05 -8.57
N ALA A 715 47.64 27.42 -7.56
CA ALA A 715 47.21 28.08 -6.32
C ALA A 715 47.95 27.47 -5.11
N ALA A 716 48.24 28.29 -4.09
CA ALA A 716 48.93 27.84 -2.89
C ALA A 716 48.12 26.74 -2.15
N HIS A 717 46.81 26.91 -2.13
CA HIS A 717 45.88 26.00 -1.46
C HIS A 717 44.78 25.59 -2.40
N HIS A 718 44.20 24.39 -2.19
CA HIS A 718 43.09 23.87 -2.95
C HIS A 718 42.01 23.32 -2.01
N VAL A 719 40.74 23.34 -2.50
CA VAL A 719 39.59 22.75 -1.84
C VAL A 719 38.74 21.97 -2.86
N GLN A 720 38.00 20.98 -2.35
CA GLN A 720 37.02 20.22 -3.10
C GLN A 720 35.63 20.64 -2.65
N LEU A 721 34.83 21.22 -3.51
CA LEU A 721 33.50 21.74 -3.20
C LEU A 721 32.43 20.83 -3.83
N MET A 722 31.50 20.33 -3.00
CA MET A 722 30.38 19.49 -3.40
C MET A 722 29.08 20.23 -3.23
N GLY A 723 28.17 20.11 -4.21
CA GLY A 723 26.84 20.67 -4.12
C GLY A 723 25.79 19.78 -4.77
N SER A 724 24.56 19.84 -4.26
CA SER A 724 23.40 19.15 -4.83
C SER A 724 22.23 20.12 -5.05
N GLY A 725 21.33 19.77 -5.95
CA GLY A 725 20.16 20.57 -6.26
C GLY A 725 20.54 22.02 -6.57
N THR A 726 19.68 22.98 -6.25
CA THR A 726 19.93 24.40 -6.53
C THR A 726 21.11 25.00 -5.76
N ILE A 727 21.51 24.39 -4.63
CA ILE A 727 22.64 24.87 -3.81
C ILE A 727 23.98 24.68 -4.52
N LEU A 728 24.10 23.78 -5.51
CA LEU A 728 25.29 23.71 -6.35
C LEU A 728 25.62 25.07 -7.01
N ARG A 729 24.63 25.89 -7.29
CA ARG A 729 24.83 27.25 -7.83
C ARG A 729 25.54 28.16 -6.83
N GLU A 730 25.19 28.09 -5.55
CA GLU A 730 25.87 28.79 -4.48
C GLU A 730 27.31 28.30 -4.31
N VAL A 731 27.52 26.99 -4.44
CA VAL A 731 28.85 26.34 -4.39
C VAL A 731 29.74 26.81 -5.56
N ARG A 732 29.20 26.94 -6.79
CA ARG A 732 29.94 27.46 -7.94
C ARG A 732 30.34 28.92 -7.76
N GLU A 733 29.45 29.76 -7.23
CA GLU A 733 29.78 31.16 -6.93
C GLU A 733 30.81 31.25 -5.77
N ALA A 734 30.72 30.35 -4.77
CA ALA A 734 31.73 30.30 -3.73
C ALA A 734 33.12 29.92 -4.29
N ALA A 735 33.17 28.96 -5.23
CA ALA A 735 34.41 28.61 -5.93
C ALA A 735 35.04 29.82 -6.66
N LYS A 736 34.20 30.64 -7.31
CA LYS A 736 34.65 31.88 -7.96
C LYS A 736 35.22 32.87 -6.95
N ILE A 737 34.54 33.11 -5.83
CA ILE A 737 35.02 34.00 -4.77
C ILE A 737 36.37 33.47 -4.21
N LEU A 738 36.48 32.17 -3.93
CA LEU A 738 37.74 31.57 -3.43
C LEU A 738 38.90 31.82 -4.40
N ARG A 739 38.66 31.65 -5.68
CA ARG A 739 39.65 31.84 -6.76
C ARG A 739 40.06 33.31 -6.90
N GLU A 740 39.11 34.25 -6.94
CA GLU A 740 39.35 35.64 -7.26
C GLU A 740 39.81 36.47 -6.06
N GLU A 741 39.30 36.19 -4.85
CA GLU A 741 39.46 37.03 -3.71
C GLU A 741 40.42 36.47 -2.64
N PHE A 742 40.62 35.11 -2.62
CA PHE A 742 41.46 34.44 -1.64
C PHE A 742 42.61 33.64 -2.25
N ASN A 743 42.73 33.61 -3.57
CA ASN A 743 43.74 32.82 -4.29
C ASN A 743 43.77 31.32 -3.88
N VAL A 744 42.60 30.74 -3.63
CA VAL A 744 42.41 29.34 -3.33
C VAL A 744 41.84 28.65 -4.57
N GLY A 745 42.50 27.57 -5.02
CA GLY A 745 42.00 26.70 -6.08
C GLY A 745 40.79 25.91 -5.58
N ALA A 746 39.75 25.80 -6.42
CA ALA A 746 38.52 25.11 -6.02
C ALA A 746 38.00 24.27 -7.19
N ASP A 747 37.99 22.95 -7.00
CA ASP A 747 37.27 22.01 -7.87
C ASP A 747 35.81 21.92 -7.42
N VAL A 748 34.89 21.85 -8.38
CA VAL A 748 33.45 21.77 -8.09
C VAL A 748 32.88 20.44 -8.55
N TRP A 749 32.23 19.74 -7.64
CA TRP A 749 31.57 18.47 -7.86
C TRP A 749 30.06 18.64 -7.81
N SER A 750 29.35 18.19 -8.85
CA SER A 750 27.91 18.02 -8.80
C SER A 750 27.61 16.66 -8.16
N VAL A 751 26.89 16.69 -7.03
CA VAL A 751 26.46 15.47 -6.33
C VAL A 751 24.99 15.26 -6.60
N THR A 752 24.70 14.28 -7.43
CA THR A 752 23.32 13.95 -7.81
C THR A 752 22.64 13.01 -6.77
N SER A 753 23.43 12.29 -5.96
CA SER A 753 22.89 11.40 -4.94
C SER A 753 23.87 11.04 -3.83
N PHE A 754 23.75 11.63 -2.67
CA PHE A 754 24.48 11.19 -1.47
C PHE A 754 24.05 9.78 -1.02
N ASN A 755 22.80 9.38 -1.26
CA ASN A 755 22.29 8.06 -0.90
C ASN A 755 22.94 6.93 -1.73
N GLU A 756 23.09 7.12 -3.05
CA GLU A 756 23.75 6.14 -3.91
C GLU A 756 25.25 6.04 -3.61
N LEU A 757 25.91 7.17 -3.33
CA LEU A 757 27.30 7.18 -2.86
C LEU A 757 27.47 6.40 -1.56
N ARG A 758 26.57 6.58 -0.59
CA ARG A 758 26.56 5.79 0.65
C ARG A 758 26.33 4.31 0.37
N ARG A 759 25.42 3.97 -0.51
CA ARG A 759 25.10 2.58 -0.88
C ARG A 759 26.32 1.87 -1.49
N ASP A 760 27.01 2.56 -2.39
CA ASP A 760 28.28 2.08 -2.97
C ASP A 760 29.34 1.85 -1.90
N GLY A 761 29.59 2.86 -1.06
CA GLY A 761 30.57 2.77 0.03
C GLY A 761 30.32 1.59 0.96
N LEU A 762 29.08 1.39 1.40
CA LEU A 762 28.70 0.25 2.25
C LEU A 762 28.94 -1.10 1.56
N ALA A 763 28.63 -1.19 0.26
CA ALA A 763 28.85 -2.41 -0.51
C ALA A 763 30.34 -2.74 -0.66
N VAL A 764 31.17 -1.73 -0.92
CA VAL A 764 32.61 -1.86 -1.01
C VAL A 764 33.22 -2.25 0.34
N GLU A 765 32.83 -1.57 1.42
CA GLU A 765 33.27 -1.89 2.78
C GLU A 765 32.95 -3.35 3.16
N ARG A 766 31.72 -3.79 2.88
CA ARG A 766 31.33 -5.19 3.09
C ARG A 766 32.20 -6.16 2.28
N THR A 767 32.45 -5.84 1.00
CA THR A 767 33.28 -6.67 0.13
C THR A 767 34.70 -6.80 0.69
N ASN A 768 35.30 -5.69 1.10
CA ASN A 768 36.65 -5.67 1.66
C ASN A 768 36.73 -6.46 2.98
N ARG A 769 35.71 -6.33 3.83
CA ARG A 769 35.61 -7.09 5.10
C ARG A 769 35.52 -8.59 4.88
N LEU A 770 34.76 -9.04 3.88
CA LEU A 770 34.56 -10.47 3.60
C LEU A 770 35.68 -11.09 2.77
N HIS A 771 36.59 -10.29 2.20
CA HIS A 771 37.72 -10.74 1.39
C HIS A 771 39.06 -10.13 1.85
N PRO A 772 39.47 -10.34 3.11
CA PRO A 772 40.62 -9.63 3.71
C PRO A 772 41.95 -9.96 3.05
N GLY A 773 42.03 -11.03 2.26
CA GLY A 773 43.24 -11.40 1.50
C GLY A 773 43.35 -10.75 0.11
N GLN A 774 42.34 -10.00 -0.33
CA GLN A 774 42.36 -9.31 -1.61
C GLN A 774 42.81 -7.85 -1.41
N LYS A 775 43.29 -7.22 -2.50
CA LYS A 775 43.56 -5.78 -2.50
C LYS A 775 42.24 -5.05 -2.23
N PRO A 776 42.19 -4.18 -1.20
CA PRO A 776 41.00 -3.42 -0.89
C PRO A 776 40.49 -2.62 -2.11
N LYS A 777 39.20 -2.67 -2.38
CA LYS A 777 38.53 -1.81 -3.35
C LYS A 777 38.29 -0.43 -2.74
N LEU A 778 38.32 0.58 -3.54
CA LEU A 778 37.90 1.94 -3.16
C LEU A 778 36.40 2.10 -3.43
N SER A 779 35.70 2.85 -2.59
CA SER A 779 34.38 3.35 -2.90
C SER A 779 34.43 4.39 -4.02
N TYR A 780 33.32 4.64 -4.67
CA TYR A 780 33.30 5.63 -5.76
C TYR A 780 33.66 7.04 -5.27
N VAL A 781 33.31 7.42 -4.04
CA VAL A 781 33.76 8.68 -3.41
C VAL A 781 35.28 8.72 -3.31
N GLU A 782 35.92 7.64 -2.81
CA GLU A 782 37.37 7.54 -2.71
C GLU A 782 38.03 7.57 -4.09
N GLU A 783 37.47 6.89 -5.09
CA GLU A 783 37.98 6.92 -6.48
C GLU A 783 37.98 8.33 -7.05
N CYS A 784 36.88 9.08 -6.87
CA CYS A 784 36.73 10.45 -7.37
C CYS A 784 37.70 11.43 -6.70
N LEU A 785 37.89 11.28 -5.40
CA LEU A 785 38.70 12.21 -4.59
C LEU A 785 40.16 11.79 -4.45
N ASN A 786 40.52 10.59 -4.87
CA ASN A 786 41.88 10.08 -4.78
C ASN A 786 42.87 10.97 -5.58
N GLY A 787 43.91 11.45 -4.88
CA GLY A 787 44.90 12.35 -5.47
C GLY A 787 44.46 13.82 -5.57
N ARG A 788 43.22 14.15 -5.23
CA ARG A 788 42.75 15.55 -5.14
C ARG A 788 43.30 16.23 -3.89
N LYS A 789 43.58 17.52 -4.03
CA LYS A 789 44.20 18.30 -2.96
C LYS A 789 43.17 19.04 -2.13
N GLY A 790 43.45 19.20 -0.85
CA GLY A 790 42.69 20.07 0.06
C GLY A 790 41.54 19.43 0.80
N PRO A 791 40.91 20.19 1.69
CA PRO A 791 39.71 19.78 2.41
C PRO A 791 38.50 19.69 1.48
N VAL A 792 37.46 18.96 1.95
CA VAL A 792 36.21 18.76 1.22
C VAL A 792 35.08 19.49 1.94
N ILE A 793 34.30 20.26 1.20
CA ILE A 793 33.14 20.99 1.71
C ILE A 793 31.91 20.57 0.89
N ALA A 794 30.86 20.10 1.58
CA ALA A 794 29.58 19.78 0.95
C ALA A 794 28.51 20.76 1.41
N SER A 795 27.66 21.19 0.49
CA SER A 795 26.50 22.04 0.79
C SER A 795 25.26 21.55 0.06
N THR A 796 24.14 21.50 0.79
CA THR A 796 22.85 20.96 0.29
C THR A 796 21.67 21.78 0.81
N ASP A 797 20.54 21.72 0.12
CA ASP A 797 19.28 22.36 0.55
C ASP A 797 18.45 21.49 1.53
N TYR A 798 19.07 20.43 2.00
CA TYR A 798 18.51 19.49 3.00
C TYR A 798 19.32 19.57 4.29
N MET A 799 18.87 18.89 5.34
CA MET A 799 19.62 18.83 6.61
C MET A 799 21.02 18.23 6.39
N LYS A 800 21.98 18.65 7.21
CA LYS A 800 23.39 18.24 7.09
C LYS A 800 23.59 16.74 7.00
N LEU A 801 22.74 15.97 7.71
CA LEU A 801 22.82 14.51 7.72
C LEU A 801 22.72 13.90 6.31
N PHE A 802 22.09 14.59 5.35
CA PHE A 802 21.99 14.11 3.97
C PHE A 802 23.39 13.98 3.29
N ALA A 803 24.25 14.97 3.47
CA ALA A 803 25.61 14.89 2.93
C ALA A 803 26.61 14.22 3.90
N GLU A 804 26.36 14.27 5.22
CA GLU A 804 27.16 13.58 6.23
C GLU A 804 27.26 12.06 6.02
N GLN A 805 26.32 11.47 5.32
CA GLN A 805 26.26 10.03 5.04
C GLN A 805 27.53 9.48 4.38
N ILE A 806 28.29 10.29 3.66
CA ILE A 806 29.49 9.85 2.94
C ILE A 806 30.79 10.12 3.69
N ARG A 807 30.76 10.73 4.90
CA ARG A 807 31.93 11.19 5.65
C ARG A 807 33.04 10.12 5.77
N GLN A 808 32.68 8.89 6.04
CA GLN A 808 33.66 7.82 6.27
C GLN A 808 34.47 7.44 5.03
N TRP A 809 34.01 7.78 3.83
CA TRP A 809 34.69 7.48 2.55
C TRP A 809 35.35 8.72 1.92
N VAL A 810 35.21 9.89 2.55
CA VAL A 810 35.93 11.09 2.11
C VAL A 810 37.38 10.99 2.61
N PRO A 811 38.40 11.02 1.72
CA PRO A 811 39.79 10.81 2.11
C PRO A 811 40.36 11.93 3.02
N SER A 812 39.79 13.13 2.90
CA SER A 812 40.22 14.28 3.74
C SER A 812 39.63 14.16 5.15
N LYS A 813 40.44 14.42 6.17
CA LYS A 813 39.97 14.50 7.55
C LYS A 813 39.07 15.73 7.79
N GLU A 814 39.35 16.81 7.06
CA GLU A 814 38.59 18.04 7.08
C GLU A 814 37.46 17.94 6.05
N PHE A 815 36.35 17.34 6.48
CA PHE A 815 35.10 17.33 5.74
C PHE A 815 34.06 18.18 6.46
N LYS A 816 33.72 19.33 5.87
CA LYS A 816 32.72 20.25 6.42
C LYS A 816 31.43 20.13 5.63
N VAL A 817 30.30 20.09 6.33
CA VAL A 817 28.98 19.97 5.72
C VAL A 817 28.09 21.13 6.13
N LEU A 818 27.51 21.78 5.14
CA LEU A 818 26.48 22.81 5.29
C LEU A 818 25.12 22.25 4.85
N GLY A 819 24.09 22.56 5.60
CA GLY A 819 22.73 22.07 5.34
C GLY A 819 21.70 22.88 6.10
N THR A 820 20.44 22.62 5.81
CA THR A 820 19.30 23.42 6.26
C THR A 820 18.59 22.77 7.46
N ASP A 821 19.33 22.54 8.55
CA ASP A 821 18.77 22.01 9.79
C ASP A 821 17.81 23.02 10.45
N GLY A 822 16.76 22.53 11.08
CA GLY A 822 15.72 23.34 11.71
C GLY A 822 14.40 23.35 10.93
N PHE A 823 13.43 24.14 11.38
CA PHE A 823 12.16 24.32 10.68
C PHE A 823 12.32 25.33 9.52
N GLY A 824 11.52 25.17 8.46
CA GLY A 824 11.45 26.12 7.35
C GLY A 824 11.05 27.54 7.79
N ARG A 825 11.23 28.51 6.90
CA ARG A 825 10.92 29.93 7.12
C ARG A 825 10.37 30.58 5.86
N SER A 826 9.48 31.53 6.01
CA SER A 826 8.94 32.33 4.90
C SER A 826 9.83 33.55 4.65
N ASP A 827 10.64 33.53 3.60
CA ASP A 827 11.40 34.69 3.12
C ASP A 827 11.84 34.48 1.66
N SER A 828 12.62 35.41 1.12
CA SER A 828 13.29 35.25 -0.17
C SER A 828 14.40 34.18 -0.10
N ARG A 829 14.68 33.49 -1.22
CA ARG A 829 15.76 32.49 -1.31
C ARG A 829 17.10 32.99 -0.79
N LYS A 830 17.47 34.22 -1.11
CA LYS A 830 18.71 34.86 -0.65
C LYS A 830 18.79 34.92 0.88
N LYS A 831 17.71 35.35 1.54
CA LYS A 831 17.66 35.45 3.00
C LYS A 831 17.58 34.08 3.65
N LEU A 832 16.83 33.13 3.08
CA LEU A 832 16.74 31.75 3.58
C LEU A 832 18.09 31.06 3.53
N ARG A 833 18.82 31.14 2.41
CA ARG A 833 20.17 30.58 2.27
C ARG A 833 21.16 31.15 3.26
N HIS A 834 21.08 32.49 3.53
CA HIS A 834 21.87 33.12 4.56
C HIS A 834 21.44 32.68 5.97
N PHE A 835 20.14 32.57 6.22
CA PHE A 835 19.61 32.11 7.50
C PHE A 835 20.08 30.69 7.83
N PHE A 836 19.97 29.75 6.87
CA PHE A 836 20.37 28.36 7.01
C PHE A 836 21.87 28.12 6.75
N GLU A 837 22.67 29.18 6.47
CA GLU A 837 24.13 29.07 6.31
C GLU A 837 24.58 28.17 5.13
N VAL A 838 23.84 28.24 4.03
CA VAL A 838 24.10 27.46 2.79
C VAL A 838 24.36 28.36 1.59
N ASP A 839 24.45 29.68 1.77
CA ASP A 839 24.81 30.59 0.70
C ASP A 839 26.33 30.54 0.38
N ARG A 840 26.72 31.19 -0.72
CA ARG A 840 28.10 31.24 -1.20
C ARG A 840 29.10 31.75 -0.18
N HIS A 841 28.72 32.68 0.70
CA HIS A 841 29.60 33.26 1.71
C HIS A 841 29.89 32.22 2.83
N PHE A 842 28.87 31.46 3.26
CA PHE A 842 29.09 30.40 4.24
C PHE A 842 29.86 29.22 3.65
N VAL A 843 29.72 28.91 2.35
CA VAL A 843 30.54 27.90 1.67
C VAL A 843 32.00 28.35 1.64
N VAL A 844 32.28 29.62 1.29
CA VAL A 844 33.64 30.20 1.36
C VAL A 844 34.19 30.14 2.78
N LEU A 845 33.39 30.54 3.77
CA LEU A 845 33.79 30.51 5.17
C LEU A 845 34.17 29.11 5.65
N ALA A 846 33.36 28.11 5.33
CA ALA A 846 33.65 26.72 5.67
C ALA A 846 34.94 26.19 4.99
N ALA A 847 35.20 26.62 3.75
CA ALA A 847 36.41 26.25 3.03
C ALA A 847 37.67 26.88 3.69
N LEU A 848 37.60 28.17 4.04
CA LEU A 848 38.70 28.87 4.73
C LEU A 848 38.90 28.31 6.15
N GLU A 849 37.81 28.00 6.89
CA GLU A 849 37.89 27.34 8.19
C GLU A 849 38.62 25.98 8.09
N ALA A 850 38.24 25.16 7.12
CA ALA A 850 38.87 23.87 6.93
C ALA A 850 40.37 23.96 6.57
N LEU A 851 40.75 24.98 5.79
CA LEU A 851 42.18 25.26 5.53
C LEU A 851 42.93 25.76 6.78
N ALA A 852 42.25 26.56 7.60
CA ALA A 852 42.84 27.03 8.88
C ALA A 852 43.01 25.88 9.89
N ASP A 853 42.00 24.98 9.98
CA ASP A 853 42.07 23.77 10.84
C ASP A 853 43.27 22.86 10.45
N ARG A 854 43.65 22.87 9.18
CA ARG A 854 44.86 22.16 8.68
C ARG A 854 46.16 22.91 8.94
N GLY A 855 46.09 24.20 9.28
CA GLY A 855 47.23 25.05 9.39
C GLY A 855 47.80 25.56 8.04
N ASP A 856 47.00 25.43 6.96
CA ASP A 856 47.37 25.91 5.62
C ASP A 856 47.27 27.43 5.51
N ILE A 857 46.34 28.05 6.26
CA ILE A 857 46.17 29.51 6.38
C ILE A 857 45.99 29.93 7.84
N GLU A 858 46.26 31.19 8.14
CA GLU A 858 46.08 31.71 9.50
C GLU A 858 44.58 31.92 9.83
N PRO A 859 44.10 31.61 11.05
CA PRO A 859 42.73 31.84 11.47
C PRO A 859 42.23 33.30 11.27
N LYS A 860 43.15 34.25 11.22
CA LYS A 860 42.83 35.65 10.93
C LYS A 860 42.15 35.84 9.57
N VAL A 861 42.49 35.02 8.57
CA VAL A 861 41.86 35.08 7.24
C VAL A 861 40.37 34.73 7.32
N VAL A 862 40.02 33.79 8.18
CA VAL A 862 38.60 33.43 8.44
C VAL A 862 37.85 34.60 9.08
N ALA A 863 38.44 35.25 10.08
CA ALA A 863 37.85 36.41 10.75
C ALA A 863 37.68 37.60 9.80
N GLU A 864 38.64 37.82 8.90
CA GLU A 864 38.56 38.85 7.87
C GLU A 864 37.45 38.56 6.85
N ALA A 865 37.25 37.27 6.49
CA ALA A 865 36.14 36.85 5.63
C ALA A 865 34.76 37.09 6.28
N ILE A 866 34.60 36.77 7.57
CA ILE A 866 33.37 37.04 8.35
C ILE A 866 33.04 38.52 8.29
N ALA A 867 34.02 39.39 8.58
CA ALA A 867 33.84 40.83 8.53
C ALA A 867 33.55 41.36 7.12
N LYS A 868 34.25 40.87 6.11
CA LYS A 868 34.08 41.24 4.70
C LYS A 868 32.69 40.90 4.18
N PHE A 869 32.14 39.74 4.52
CA PHE A 869 30.81 39.29 4.08
C PHE A 869 29.68 39.86 4.97
N GLY A 870 30.00 40.57 6.03
CA GLY A 870 29.03 41.14 6.97
C GLY A 870 28.22 40.09 7.72
N ILE A 871 28.84 38.90 7.96
CA ILE A 871 28.21 37.84 8.70
C ILE A 871 28.19 38.22 10.20
N ASN A 872 27.00 38.18 10.81
CA ASN A 872 26.85 38.42 12.24
C ASN A 872 27.28 37.14 13.02
N PRO A 873 28.38 37.16 13.80
CA PRO A 873 28.80 35.98 14.57
C PRO A 873 27.80 35.59 15.67
N GLU A 874 26.94 36.53 16.11
CA GLU A 874 25.93 36.30 17.14
C GLU A 874 24.54 35.94 16.54
N LYS A 875 24.49 35.60 15.24
CA LYS A 875 23.22 35.14 14.66
C LYS A 875 22.76 33.83 15.34
N ARG A 876 21.45 33.69 15.51
CA ARG A 876 20.89 32.48 16.12
C ARG A 876 21.12 31.27 15.24
N ASN A 877 21.37 30.13 15.90
CA ASN A 877 21.40 28.86 15.23
C ASN A 877 20.00 28.53 14.69
N PRO A 878 19.87 28.17 13.39
CA PRO A 878 18.59 27.80 12.81
C PRO A 878 17.86 26.65 13.52
N LEU A 879 18.60 25.76 14.19
CA LEU A 879 18.03 24.68 15.00
C LEU A 879 17.27 25.17 16.23
N ASP A 880 17.66 26.34 16.77
CA ASP A 880 17.14 26.88 18.03
C ASP A 880 16.05 27.96 17.83
N CYS A 881 15.57 28.12 16.60
CA CYS A 881 14.66 29.22 16.26
C CYS A 881 13.25 28.74 15.93
#